data_acaf33c92fea511df56b3fdfa5e1578f
#
_entry.id   acaf33c92fea511df56b3fdfa5e1578f
#
_cell.length_a   1.000
_cell.length_b   1.000
_cell.length_c   1.000
_cell.angle_alpha   90.00
_cell.angle_beta   90.00
_cell.angle_gamma   90.00
#
_symmetry.space_group_name_H-M   'P 1'
#
loop_
_entity.id
_entity.type
_entity.pdbx_description
1 polymer ?
#
loop_
_entity_poly.entity_id
_entity_poly.type
_entity_poly.pdbx_seq_one_letter_code
_entity_poly.pdbx_strand_id
1 'polypeptide(L)'
;MSLTDSVREMLTALGAKRWFRIAVAVVLSLVVATASVITYRATSQIDALMKGVPELIRDVNLKQNNPVAKQLAEKGTLDYGGLVLGNEAFAARFQGLFNEEGKLEQIGIVTATLVGTKVPDWLPRSFVDAPLLPLGLGVIALAVINFAAFSGLAVPLVGVVLASAALGGIARGFGRIDLSVSLAAIPALLLAFALLVRALLMLLDRASPVFAIAGGVIREAMRLRIAVVFAAVAIVAIPLLPQWIDPSSPLRYQVQTFLSRSLDAMYLVCALLTVFFACATVAFEIRDRQAWMTLTKPVSRISWLTGKWLGLVILNAAILAVCTLAMIAFLAQMRARPSIDMYDRAAVREEVLVARAGGSPLYRELPPAELEAAVKELIAADPNARADIEEGRRTELEVQKTIARVVYEGYLNEQRSIGPGEEESYTFTGLGAARELGAMLTLKYKFYAGESDPHALYPVIFFLGDAPDARWVDKQFVAAQTNIISVPASAIKPDGTLVIRIANLRYMSKAPEGMPPFIPGDSSIGFDPDGLELLYKVDDFGPNLLRAQIVNLLKLSFVAMLAVTLSSFLSFPVACLVVFTIFAAGSLAPYLATSIDQYRIRTDSGFLKAVESVIRGIASGTEFSVRAFGEARASGPLVEGRLVSWEVVVRTFALIGIAWSGVLLVVGSFVFRRKELAIYSGQGG
;
A
#
# COMPACT_ATOMS: atom_id res chain seq x y z
N MET A 1 -6.32 -13.90 49.84
CA MET A 1 -6.09 -14.35 48.46
C MET A 1 -7.36 -14.05 47.68
N SER A 2 -7.28 -13.21 46.64
CA SER A 2 -8.48 -12.92 45.85
C SER A 2 -8.87 -14.13 44.99
N LEU A 3 -10.15 -14.27 44.68
CA LEU A 3 -10.64 -15.37 43.81
C LEU A 3 -9.87 -15.41 42.47
N THR A 4 -9.43 -14.24 42.00
CA THR A 4 -8.60 -14.08 40.82
C THR A 4 -7.20 -14.65 40.92
N ASP A 5 -6.59 -14.61 42.15
CA ASP A 5 -5.25 -15.15 42.39
C ASP A 5 -5.29 -16.67 42.40
N SER A 6 -6.31 -17.27 43.04
CA SER A 6 -6.51 -18.71 43.06
C SER A 6 -6.77 -19.31 41.69
N VAL A 7 -7.60 -18.65 40.87
CA VAL A 7 -7.85 -19.05 39.48
C VAL A 7 -6.58 -18.97 38.65
N ARG A 8 -5.80 -17.91 38.81
CA ARG A 8 -4.53 -17.71 38.10
C ARG A 8 -3.51 -18.78 38.45
N GLU A 9 -3.38 -19.12 39.73
CA GLU A 9 -2.49 -20.21 40.20
C GLU A 9 -2.93 -21.56 39.62
N MET A 10 -4.23 -21.86 39.66
CA MET A 10 -4.78 -23.11 39.12
C MET A 10 -4.52 -23.23 37.61
N LEU A 11 -4.75 -22.15 36.84
CA LEU A 11 -4.52 -22.11 35.38
C LEU A 11 -3.02 -22.26 35.05
N THR A 12 -2.12 -21.61 35.81
CA THR A 12 -0.68 -21.76 35.62
C THR A 12 -0.20 -23.18 35.94
N ALA A 13 -0.70 -23.77 37.02
CA ALA A 13 -0.41 -25.16 37.39
C ALA A 13 -0.92 -26.16 36.33
N LEU A 14 -2.13 -25.94 35.79
CA LEU A 14 -2.68 -26.75 34.70
C LEU A 14 -1.82 -26.66 33.43
N GLY A 15 -1.42 -25.46 33.05
CA GLY A 15 -0.55 -25.20 31.87
C GLY A 15 0.86 -25.79 32.01
N ALA A 16 1.32 -26.04 33.25
CA ALA A 16 2.59 -26.71 33.52
C ALA A 16 2.56 -28.23 33.28
N LYS A 17 1.37 -28.86 33.36
CA LYS A 17 1.22 -30.30 33.24
C LYS A 17 1.42 -30.79 31.82
N ARG A 18 2.32 -31.74 31.59
CA ARG A 18 2.64 -32.29 30.25
C ARG A 18 1.41 -32.87 29.55
N TRP A 19 0.57 -33.64 30.26
CA TRP A 19 -0.62 -34.24 29.68
C TRP A 19 -1.59 -33.20 29.13
N PHE A 20 -1.77 -32.06 29.82
CA PHE A 20 -2.64 -30.98 29.38
C PHE A 20 -2.13 -30.36 28.06
N ARG A 21 -0.83 -30.07 27.96
CA ARG A 21 -0.20 -29.55 26.75
C ARG A 21 -0.36 -30.50 25.56
N ILE A 22 -0.13 -31.79 25.79
CA ILE A 22 -0.30 -32.85 24.78
C ILE A 22 -1.77 -32.92 24.35
N ALA A 23 -2.71 -32.96 25.31
CA ALA A 23 -4.14 -33.00 25.00
C ALA A 23 -4.59 -31.79 24.16
N VAL A 24 -4.19 -30.57 24.54
CA VAL A 24 -4.49 -29.35 23.78
C VAL A 24 -3.87 -29.42 22.39
N ALA A 25 -2.60 -29.80 22.27
CA ALA A 25 -1.93 -29.93 20.98
C ALA A 25 -2.64 -30.96 20.09
N VAL A 26 -2.97 -32.13 20.58
CA VAL A 26 -3.61 -33.21 19.82
C VAL A 26 -5.03 -32.81 19.38
N VAL A 27 -5.85 -32.31 20.31
CA VAL A 27 -7.25 -31.96 20.01
C VAL A 27 -7.32 -30.84 18.96
N LEU A 28 -6.58 -29.73 19.16
CA LEU A 28 -6.60 -28.62 18.25
C LEU A 28 -5.94 -28.98 16.91
N SER A 29 -4.86 -29.77 16.90
CA SER A 29 -4.24 -30.26 15.69
C SER A 29 -5.19 -31.14 14.87
N LEU A 30 -5.95 -32.02 15.53
CA LEU A 30 -6.94 -32.85 14.86
C LEU A 30 -8.05 -32.03 14.22
N VAL A 31 -8.58 -31.01 14.95
CA VAL A 31 -9.60 -30.09 14.42
C VAL A 31 -9.10 -29.34 13.20
N VAL A 32 -7.89 -28.76 13.27
CA VAL A 32 -7.30 -28.01 12.15
C VAL A 32 -6.99 -28.92 10.97
N ALA A 33 -6.42 -30.10 11.20
CA ALA A 33 -6.13 -31.04 10.13
C ALA A 33 -7.40 -31.48 9.41
N THR A 34 -8.45 -31.80 10.18
CA THR A 34 -9.75 -32.20 9.59
C THR A 34 -10.38 -31.06 8.80
N ALA A 35 -10.40 -29.83 9.36
CA ALA A 35 -10.90 -28.65 8.68
C ALA A 35 -10.13 -28.36 7.37
N SER A 36 -8.79 -28.45 7.41
CA SER A 36 -7.94 -28.21 6.24
C SER A 36 -8.17 -29.23 5.14
N VAL A 37 -8.34 -30.52 5.49
CA VAL A 37 -8.62 -31.60 4.52
C VAL A 37 -10.01 -31.44 3.91
N ILE A 38 -11.03 -31.10 4.72
CA ILE A 38 -12.39 -30.85 4.21
C ILE A 38 -12.37 -29.67 3.24
N THR A 39 -11.73 -28.57 3.63
CA THR A 39 -11.62 -27.37 2.80
C THR A 39 -10.85 -27.65 1.50
N TYR A 40 -9.73 -28.38 1.59
CA TYR A 40 -8.95 -28.79 0.42
C TYR A 40 -9.77 -29.68 -0.55
N ARG A 41 -10.52 -30.62 -0.03
CA ARG A 41 -11.39 -31.47 -0.89
C ARG A 41 -12.45 -30.64 -1.61
N ALA A 42 -13.09 -29.70 -0.91
CA ALA A 42 -14.07 -28.81 -1.51
C ALA A 42 -13.44 -27.91 -2.60
N THR A 43 -12.28 -27.32 -2.32
CA THR A 43 -11.57 -26.45 -3.29
C THR A 43 -11.07 -27.26 -4.50
N SER A 44 -10.52 -28.45 -4.29
CA SER A 44 -10.04 -29.33 -5.36
C SER A 44 -11.15 -29.80 -6.28
N GLN A 45 -12.35 -30.09 -5.74
CA GLN A 45 -13.52 -30.40 -6.58
C GLN A 45 -13.96 -29.22 -7.43
N ILE A 46 -13.97 -28.02 -6.87
CA ILE A 46 -14.32 -26.80 -7.61
C ILE A 46 -13.27 -26.48 -8.69
N ASP A 47 -11.97 -26.62 -8.38
CA ASP A 47 -10.89 -26.45 -9.37
C ASP A 47 -11.00 -27.44 -10.53
N ALA A 48 -11.32 -28.69 -10.23
CA ALA A 48 -11.57 -29.70 -11.25
C ALA A 48 -12.78 -29.35 -12.17
N LEU A 49 -13.86 -28.80 -11.59
CA LEU A 49 -15.00 -28.30 -12.35
C LEU A 49 -14.64 -27.07 -13.19
N MET A 50 -13.86 -26.14 -12.64
CA MET A 50 -13.39 -24.93 -13.36
C MET A 50 -12.48 -25.26 -14.55
N LYS A 51 -11.77 -26.38 -14.51
CA LYS A 51 -10.93 -26.86 -15.62
C LYS A 51 -11.72 -27.73 -16.63
N GLY A 52 -12.56 -28.61 -16.15
CA GLY A 52 -13.26 -29.60 -17.00
C GLY A 52 -14.49 -29.03 -17.74
N VAL A 53 -15.22 -28.10 -17.12
CA VAL A 53 -16.43 -27.51 -17.77
C VAL A 53 -16.09 -26.72 -19.03
N PRO A 54 -15.04 -25.87 -19.09
CA PRO A 54 -14.63 -25.18 -20.30
C PRO A 54 -14.24 -26.13 -21.43
N GLU A 55 -13.56 -27.24 -21.12
CA GLU A 55 -13.17 -28.25 -22.09
C GLU A 55 -14.44 -28.93 -22.72
N LEU A 56 -15.38 -29.32 -21.87
CA LEU A 56 -16.65 -29.86 -22.33
C LEU A 56 -17.40 -28.86 -23.22
N ILE A 57 -17.48 -27.58 -22.84
CA ILE A 57 -18.16 -26.55 -23.64
C ILE A 57 -17.43 -26.32 -24.97
N ARG A 58 -16.09 -26.36 -25.00
CA ARG A 58 -15.30 -26.24 -26.24
C ARG A 58 -15.54 -27.43 -27.19
N ASP A 59 -15.47 -28.64 -26.67
CA ASP A 59 -15.71 -29.86 -27.44
C ASP A 59 -17.12 -29.90 -28.06
N VAL A 60 -18.05 -29.31 -27.34
CA VAL A 60 -19.43 -29.22 -27.71
C VAL A 60 -19.68 -28.12 -28.74
N ASN A 61 -18.98 -26.98 -28.66
CA ASN A 61 -19.02 -25.93 -29.68
C ASN A 61 -18.48 -26.38 -31.06
N LEU A 62 -17.70 -27.45 -31.11
CA LEU A 62 -17.18 -28.04 -32.35
C LEU A 62 -18.19 -28.96 -33.05
N LYS A 63 -19.27 -29.38 -32.39
CA LYS A 63 -20.27 -30.31 -32.93
C LYS A 63 -21.51 -29.56 -33.42
N GLN A 64 -21.88 -29.76 -34.69
CA GLN A 64 -23.19 -29.34 -35.20
C GLN A 64 -24.32 -30.12 -34.48
N ASN A 65 -25.32 -29.44 -34.00
CA ASN A 65 -26.44 -29.97 -33.19
C ASN A 65 -26.10 -30.36 -31.76
N ASN A 66 -25.90 -29.36 -30.91
CA ASN A 66 -25.37 -29.48 -29.59
C ASN A 66 -26.48 -29.64 -28.52
N PRO A 67 -26.69 -30.86 -27.94
CA PRO A 67 -27.69 -31.04 -26.89
C PRO A 67 -27.38 -30.22 -25.61
N VAL A 68 -26.11 -29.92 -25.34
CA VAL A 68 -25.67 -29.17 -24.18
C VAL A 68 -25.96 -27.68 -24.37
N ALA A 69 -25.78 -27.13 -25.58
CA ALA A 69 -26.15 -25.75 -25.88
C ALA A 69 -27.66 -25.55 -25.74
N LYS A 70 -28.47 -26.49 -26.21
CA LYS A 70 -29.93 -26.49 -25.99
C LYS A 70 -30.29 -26.55 -24.51
N GLN A 71 -29.65 -27.44 -23.76
CA GLN A 71 -29.89 -27.58 -22.32
C GLN A 71 -29.50 -26.29 -21.53
N LEU A 72 -28.40 -25.64 -21.89
CA LEU A 72 -27.98 -24.37 -21.30
C LEU A 72 -28.96 -23.24 -21.67
N ALA A 73 -29.40 -23.15 -22.92
CA ALA A 73 -30.31 -22.12 -23.38
C ALA A 73 -31.75 -22.29 -22.83
N GLU A 74 -32.23 -23.54 -22.72
CA GLU A 74 -33.60 -23.83 -22.28
C GLU A 74 -33.74 -23.97 -20.76
N LYS A 75 -32.78 -24.63 -20.12
CA LYS A 75 -32.83 -24.95 -18.67
C LYS A 75 -31.84 -24.19 -17.81
N GLY A 76 -30.87 -23.49 -18.39
CA GLY A 76 -29.81 -22.81 -17.63
C GLY A 76 -28.93 -23.74 -16.82
N THR A 77 -28.96 -25.05 -17.10
CA THR A 77 -28.25 -26.10 -16.37
C THR A 77 -27.36 -26.92 -17.28
N LEU A 78 -26.27 -27.45 -16.71
CA LEU A 78 -25.31 -28.33 -17.37
C LEU A 78 -25.11 -29.57 -16.50
N ASP A 79 -25.24 -30.77 -17.09
CA ASP A 79 -24.87 -32.02 -16.42
C ASP A 79 -23.40 -32.34 -16.71
N TYR A 80 -22.60 -32.39 -15.65
CA TYR A 80 -21.18 -32.73 -15.72
C TYR A 80 -20.89 -33.88 -14.76
N GLY A 81 -20.69 -35.07 -15.32
CA GLY A 81 -20.38 -36.28 -14.53
C GLY A 81 -21.43 -36.65 -13.48
N GLY A 82 -22.72 -36.43 -13.75
CA GLY A 82 -23.82 -36.67 -12.82
C GLY A 82 -24.10 -35.52 -11.81
N LEU A 83 -23.35 -34.40 -11.93
CA LEU A 83 -23.59 -33.19 -11.15
C LEU A 83 -24.31 -32.17 -12.04
N VAL A 84 -25.52 -31.78 -11.66
CA VAL A 84 -26.26 -30.70 -12.32
C VAL A 84 -25.72 -29.36 -11.84
N LEU A 85 -25.07 -28.61 -12.74
CA LEU A 85 -24.53 -27.27 -12.52
C LEU A 85 -25.50 -26.22 -13.07
N GLY A 86 -25.63 -25.09 -12.39
CA GLY A 86 -26.51 -24.00 -12.84
C GLY A 86 -27.90 -24.03 -12.21
N ASN A 87 -28.75 -23.11 -12.65
CA ASN A 87 -30.12 -22.93 -12.19
C ASN A 87 -30.97 -22.44 -13.38
N GLU A 88 -32.26 -22.73 -13.38
CA GLU A 88 -33.22 -22.28 -14.41
C GLU A 88 -33.25 -20.76 -14.60
N ALA A 89 -32.94 -19.98 -13.51
CA ALA A 89 -32.83 -18.53 -13.58
C ALA A 89 -31.69 -18.02 -14.52
N PHE A 90 -30.75 -18.87 -14.89
CA PHE A 90 -29.65 -18.52 -15.81
C PHE A 90 -29.98 -18.72 -17.30
N ALA A 91 -31.07 -19.40 -17.63
CA ALA A 91 -31.45 -19.68 -19.02
C ALA A 91 -31.54 -18.39 -19.86
N ALA A 92 -32.26 -17.38 -19.36
CA ALA A 92 -32.37 -16.08 -20.04
C ALA A 92 -31.04 -15.33 -20.22
N ARG A 93 -30.09 -15.50 -19.28
CA ARG A 93 -28.75 -14.89 -19.38
C ARG A 93 -27.87 -15.62 -20.38
N PHE A 94 -27.97 -16.93 -20.47
CA PHE A 94 -27.16 -17.70 -21.38
C PHE A 94 -27.63 -17.56 -22.82
N GLN A 95 -28.93 -17.35 -23.07
CA GLN A 95 -29.47 -17.08 -24.41
C GLN A 95 -28.79 -15.91 -25.11
N GLY A 96 -28.45 -14.83 -24.36
CA GLY A 96 -27.75 -13.65 -24.88
C GLY A 96 -26.25 -13.85 -25.18
N LEU A 97 -25.68 -15.02 -24.83
CA LEU A 97 -24.25 -15.32 -25.02
C LEU A 97 -23.99 -16.28 -26.20
N PHE A 98 -25.01 -16.68 -26.91
CA PHE A 98 -24.88 -17.45 -28.14
C PHE A 98 -24.77 -16.52 -29.35
N ASN A 99 -23.83 -16.80 -30.25
CA ASN A 99 -23.73 -16.09 -31.52
C ASN A 99 -24.77 -16.66 -32.56
N GLU A 100 -24.82 -16.04 -33.73
CA GLU A 100 -25.74 -16.48 -34.82
C GLU A 100 -25.51 -17.91 -35.27
N GLU A 101 -24.33 -18.49 -35.04
CA GLU A 101 -23.98 -19.88 -35.31
C GLU A 101 -24.38 -20.84 -34.16
N GLY A 102 -24.98 -20.35 -33.07
CA GLY A 102 -25.36 -21.15 -31.91
C GLY A 102 -24.16 -21.58 -31.03
N LYS A 103 -23.00 -20.91 -31.16
CA LYS A 103 -21.81 -21.16 -30.35
C LYS A 103 -21.73 -20.18 -29.17
N LEU A 104 -21.27 -20.64 -28.00
CA LEU A 104 -21.04 -19.81 -26.81
C LEU A 104 -19.73 -19.03 -26.97
N GLU A 105 -19.82 -17.69 -26.98
CA GLU A 105 -18.64 -16.83 -27.12
C GLU A 105 -17.86 -16.61 -25.82
N GLN A 106 -18.56 -16.56 -24.69
CA GLN A 106 -17.95 -16.21 -23.40
C GLN A 106 -17.87 -17.41 -22.44
N ILE A 107 -17.17 -18.47 -22.85
CA ILE A 107 -17.05 -19.73 -22.10
C ILE A 107 -16.63 -19.51 -20.64
N GLY A 108 -15.72 -18.59 -20.37
CA GLY A 108 -15.26 -18.30 -19.02
C GLY A 108 -16.35 -17.77 -18.07
N ILE A 109 -17.22 -16.90 -18.57
CA ILE A 109 -18.34 -16.36 -17.79
C ILE A 109 -19.37 -17.42 -17.48
N VAL A 110 -19.71 -18.22 -18.51
CA VAL A 110 -20.67 -19.33 -18.37
C VAL A 110 -20.13 -20.33 -17.34
N THR A 111 -18.87 -20.73 -17.45
CA THR A 111 -18.22 -21.64 -16.49
C THR A 111 -18.25 -21.08 -15.06
N ALA A 112 -17.84 -19.85 -14.89
CA ALA A 112 -17.83 -19.22 -13.56
C ALA A 112 -19.23 -19.13 -12.94
N THR A 113 -20.25 -18.89 -13.76
CA THR A 113 -21.66 -18.84 -13.33
C THR A 113 -22.16 -20.22 -12.92
N LEU A 114 -21.93 -21.25 -13.76
CA LEU A 114 -22.36 -22.63 -13.51
C LEU A 114 -21.67 -23.21 -12.27
N VAL A 115 -20.35 -23.14 -12.20
CA VAL A 115 -19.55 -23.67 -11.08
C VAL A 115 -19.83 -22.87 -9.80
N GLY A 116 -20.08 -21.57 -9.92
CA GLY A 116 -20.43 -20.70 -8.80
C GLY A 116 -21.64 -21.19 -7.98
N THR A 117 -22.58 -21.91 -8.59
CA THR A 117 -23.74 -22.51 -7.89
C THR A 117 -23.36 -23.65 -6.93
N LYS A 118 -22.18 -24.25 -7.11
CA LYS A 118 -21.68 -25.35 -6.27
C LYS A 118 -20.64 -24.93 -5.25
N VAL A 119 -20.24 -23.65 -5.25
CA VAL A 119 -19.33 -23.14 -4.23
C VAL A 119 -20.10 -22.98 -2.92
N PRO A 120 -19.72 -23.69 -1.85
CA PRO A 120 -20.38 -23.56 -0.56
C PRO A 120 -20.21 -22.13 0.00
N ASP A 121 -21.24 -21.59 0.64
CA ASP A 121 -21.23 -20.22 1.21
C ASP A 121 -20.15 -20.01 2.28
N TRP A 122 -19.74 -21.09 2.97
CA TRP A 122 -18.70 -21.06 3.99
C TRP A 122 -17.27 -21.03 3.41
N LEU A 123 -17.11 -21.32 2.09
CA LEU A 123 -15.79 -21.44 1.46
C LEU A 123 -15.30 -20.06 0.97
N PRO A 124 -14.18 -19.53 1.48
CA PRO A 124 -13.60 -18.30 0.97
C PRO A 124 -13.22 -18.42 -0.52
N ARG A 125 -13.61 -17.44 -1.32
CA ARG A 125 -13.30 -17.43 -2.77
C ARG A 125 -11.81 -17.48 -3.07
N SER A 126 -10.98 -16.91 -2.20
CA SER A 126 -9.51 -16.99 -2.31
C SER A 126 -8.96 -18.42 -2.28
N PHE A 127 -9.71 -19.37 -1.69
CA PHE A 127 -9.32 -20.77 -1.69
C PHE A 127 -9.68 -21.46 -3.01
N VAL A 128 -10.71 -20.99 -3.70
CA VAL A 128 -11.06 -21.48 -5.04
C VAL A 128 -9.96 -21.13 -6.04
N ASP A 129 -9.40 -19.91 -5.95
CA ASP A 129 -8.32 -19.45 -6.83
C ASP A 129 -6.98 -20.16 -6.56
N ALA A 130 -6.80 -20.71 -5.35
CA ALA A 130 -5.58 -21.40 -4.92
C ALA A 130 -5.91 -22.66 -4.10
N PRO A 131 -6.18 -23.82 -4.75
CA PRO A 131 -6.69 -25.02 -4.07
C PRO A 131 -5.75 -25.61 -3.02
N LEU A 132 -4.43 -25.37 -3.12
CA LEU A 132 -3.44 -25.82 -2.15
C LEU A 132 -3.32 -24.91 -0.92
N LEU A 133 -3.87 -23.70 -0.98
CA LEU A 133 -3.77 -22.71 0.10
C LEU A 133 -4.33 -23.24 1.44
N PRO A 134 -5.49 -23.93 1.50
CA PRO A 134 -6.00 -24.49 2.76
C PRO A 134 -5.06 -25.48 3.43
N LEU A 135 -4.36 -26.32 2.67
CA LEU A 135 -3.37 -27.25 3.19
C LEU A 135 -2.14 -26.52 3.73
N GLY A 136 -1.62 -25.53 2.98
CA GLY A 136 -0.49 -24.71 3.42
C GLY A 136 -0.79 -23.97 4.72
N LEU A 137 -1.96 -23.33 4.79
CA LEU A 137 -2.43 -22.67 6.02
C LEU A 137 -2.66 -23.67 7.16
N GLY A 138 -3.17 -24.87 6.84
CA GLY A 138 -3.32 -25.93 7.82
C GLY A 138 -1.99 -26.36 8.44
N VAL A 139 -0.95 -26.57 7.63
CA VAL A 139 0.40 -26.92 8.12
C VAL A 139 0.98 -25.81 9.00
N ILE A 140 0.83 -24.55 8.59
CA ILE A 140 1.27 -23.40 9.39
C ILE A 140 0.50 -23.37 10.73
N ALA A 141 -0.81 -23.53 10.71
CA ALA A 141 -1.63 -23.55 11.90
C ALA A 141 -1.26 -24.69 12.85
N LEU A 142 -0.98 -25.88 12.32
CA LEU A 142 -0.48 -27.02 13.09
C LEU A 142 0.87 -26.71 13.76
N ALA A 143 1.80 -26.12 13.04
CA ALA A 143 3.09 -25.71 13.58
C ALA A 143 2.92 -24.67 14.71
N VAL A 144 2.06 -23.67 14.51
CA VAL A 144 1.75 -22.62 15.48
C VAL A 144 1.08 -23.20 16.74
N ILE A 145 0.10 -24.09 16.60
CA ILE A 145 -0.59 -24.74 17.71
C ILE A 145 0.41 -25.55 18.55
N ASN A 146 1.25 -26.37 17.91
CA ASN A 146 2.25 -27.15 18.59
C ASN A 146 3.28 -26.28 19.30
N PHE A 147 3.78 -25.24 18.61
CA PHE A 147 4.69 -24.26 19.21
C PHE A 147 4.04 -23.57 20.43
N ALA A 148 2.79 -23.14 20.33
CA ALA A 148 2.05 -22.51 21.44
C ALA A 148 1.88 -23.50 22.63
N ALA A 149 1.43 -24.69 22.36
CA ALA A 149 1.20 -25.70 23.39
C ALA A 149 2.48 -26.06 24.20
N PHE A 150 3.61 -26.23 23.48
CA PHE A 150 4.89 -26.61 24.10
C PHE A 150 5.71 -25.43 24.63
N SER A 151 5.49 -24.20 24.16
CA SER A 151 6.14 -22.99 24.68
C SER A 151 5.56 -22.45 25.99
N GLY A 152 4.58 -23.13 26.57
CA GLY A 152 3.92 -22.71 27.81
C GLY A 152 2.69 -21.80 27.61
N LEU A 153 2.23 -21.63 26.38
CA LEU A 153 1.03 -20.86 26.04
C LEU A 153 -0.20 -21.73 25.79
N ALA A 154 -0.23 -22.98 26.29
CA ALA A 154 -1.37 -23.90 26.12
C ALA A 154 -2.68 -23.32 26.71
N VAL A 155 -2.61 -22.74 27.91
CA VAL A 155 -3.79 -22.12 28.56
C VAL A 155 -4.26 -20.85 27.80
N PRO A 156 -3.38 -19.88 27.46
CA PRO A 156 -3.76 -18.79 26.57
C PRO A 156 -4.37 -19.22 25.24
N LEU A 157 -3.84 -20.29 24.63
CA LEU A 157 -4.36 -20.82 23.37
C LEU A 157 -5.82 -21.28 23.49
N VAL A 158 -6.15 -22.05 24.53
CA VAL A 158 -7.53 -22.45 24.83
C VAL A 158 -8.41 -21.23 25.12
N GLY A 159 -7.90 -20.29 25.94
CA GLY A 159 -8.59 -19.05 26.26
C GLY A 159 -8.94 -18.23 25.02
N VAL A 160 -8.04 -18.14 24.06
CA VAL A 160 -8.25 -17.45 22.78
C VAL A 160 -9.34 -18.13 21.94
N VAL A 161 -9.29 -19.46 21.83
CA VAL A 161 -10.32 -20.20 21.07
C VAL A 161 -11.71 -19.97 21.68
N LEU A 162 -11.82 -20.03 23.01
CA LEU A 162 -13.09 -19.77 23.70
C LEU A 162 -13.53 -18.32 23.57
N ALA A 163 -12.62 -17.35 23.71
CA ALA A 163 -12.93 -15.92 23.55
C ALA A 163 -13.36 -15.59 22.11
N SER A 164 -12.67 -16.13 21.10
CA SER A 164 -13.03 -15.95 19.69
C SER A 164 -14.42 -16.53 19.40
N ALA A 165 -14.71 -17.73 19.90
CA ALA A 165 -16.01 -18.36 19.73
C ALA A 165 -17.13 -17.57 20.44
N ALA A 166 -16.88 -17.09 21.67
CA ALA A 166 -17.84 -16.30 22.42
C ALA A 166 -18.13 -14.94 21.79
N LEU A 167 -17.09 -14.17 21.47
CA LEU A 167 -17.22 -12.85 20.87
C LEU A 167 -17.86 -12.92 19.48
N GLY A 168 -17.41 -13.87 18.65
CA GLY A 168 -17.99 -14.11 17.34
C GLY A 168 -19.44 -14.58 17.41
N GLY A 169 -19.73 -15.52 18.33
CA GLY A 169 -21.08 -16.06 18.54
C GLY A 169 -22.07 -15.01 19.01
N ILE A 170 -21.67 -14.15 19.96
CA ILE A 170 -22.50 -13.03 20.45
C ILE A 170 -22.85 -12.08 19.31
N ALA A 171 -21.85 -11.62 18.56
CA ALA A 171 -22.09 -10.69 17.44
C ALA A 171 -22.96 -11.30 16.34
N ARG A 172 -22.79 -12.60 16.05
CA ARG A 172 -23.64 -13.34 15.11
C ARG A 172 -25.08 -13.45 15.61
N GLY A 173 -25.29 -13.64 16.90
CA GLY A 173 -26.62 -13.64 17.51
C GLY A 173 -27.38 -12.33 17.35
N PHE A 174 -26.65 -11.21 17.20
CA PHE A 174 -27.22 -9.89 16.85
C PHE A 174 -27.37 -9.67 15.33
N GLY A 175 -27.18 -10.68 14.49
CA GLY A 175 -27.30 -10.60 13.04
C GLY A 175 -26.16 -9.87 12.32
N ARG A 176 -25.07 -9.49 13.02
CA ARG A 176 -23.95 -8.75 12.45
C ARG A 176 -22.78 -9.68 12.07
N ILE A 177 -22.85 -10.26 10.88
CA ILE A 177 -21.86 -11.24 10.42
C ILE A 177 -20.46 -10.63 10.29
N ASP A 178 -20.33 -9.44 9.69
CA ASP A 178 -19.02 -8.78 9.52
C ASP A 178 -18.37 -8.43 10.86
N LEU A 179 -19.15 -7.97 11.83
CA LEU A 179 -18.69 -7.69 13.19
C LEU A 179 -18.29 -8.99 13.92
N SER A 180 -19.00 -10.08 13.68
CA SER A 180 -18.68 -11.41 14.23
C SER A 180 -17.27 -11.86 13.85
N VAL A 181 -16.91 -11.75 12.58
CA VAL A 181 -15.56 -12.10 12.09
C VAL A 181 -14.51 -11.18 12.70
N SER A 182 -14.78 -9.87 12.74
CA SER A 182 -13.87 -8.88 13.32
C SER A 182 -13.57 -9.16 14.78
N LEU A 183 -14.59 -9.38 15.60
CA LEU A 183 -14.43 -9.64 17.03
C LEU A 183 -13.80 -11.01 17.32
N ALA A 184 -14.09 -12.03 16.50
CA ALA A 184 -13.46 -13.36 16.65
C ALA A 184 -11.96 -13.33 16.28
N ALA A 185 -11.54 -12.47 15.35
CA ALA A 185 -10.14 -12.38 14.93
C ALA A 185 -9.24 -11.69 15.97
N ILE A 186 -9.76 -10.77 16.78
CA ILE A 186 -8.96 -9.97 17.74
C ILE A 186 -8.16 -10.86 18.71
N PRO A 187 -8.75 -11.82 19.45
CA PRO A 187 -7.99 -12.66 20.36
C PRO A 187 -6.92 -13.49 19.63
N ALA A 188 -7.23 -13.98 18.43
CA ALA A 188 -6.29 -14.78 17.63
C ALA A 188 -5.07 -13.96 17.19
N LEU A 189 -5.26 -12.70 16.79
CA LEU A 189 -4.18 -11.77 16.40
C LEU A 189 -3.30 -11.39 17.59
N LEU A 190 -3.91 -11.15 18.76
CA LEU A 190 -3.17 -10.89 20.00
C LEU A 190 -2.32 -12.11 20.42
N LEU A 191 -2.86 -13.32 20.26
CA LEU A 191 -2.07 -14.54 20.49
C LEU A 191 -0.95 -14.69 19.46
N ALA A 192 -1.21 -14.41 18.18
CA ALA A 192 -0.19 -14.44 17.12
C ALA A 192 0.97 -13.49 17.45
N PHE A 193 0.67 -12.27 17.93
CA PHE A 193 1.68 -11.34 18.41
C PHE A 193 2.48 -11.89 19.60
N ALA A 194 1.81 -12.44 20.61
CA ALA A 194 2.47 -13.03 21.77
C ALA A 194 3.40 -14.20 21.39
N LEU A 195 2.96 -15.06 20.45
CA LEU A 195 3.75 -16.16 19.90
C LEU A 195 4.97 -15.68 19.13
N LEU A 196 4.79 -14.66 18.29
CA LEU A 196 5.89 -14.07 17.51
C LEU A 196 6.93 -13.46 18.43
N VAL A 197 6.52 -12.68 19.43
CA VAL A 197 7.43 -12.11 20.44
C VAL A 197 8.16 -13.22 21.20
N ARG A 198 7.48 -14.29 21.56
CA ARG A 198 8.10 -15.44 22.22
C ARG A 198 9.16 -16.12 21.36
N ALA A 199 8.86 -16.33 20.08
CA ALA A 199 9.80 -16.90 19.12
C ALA A 199 11.04 -16.00 18.94
N LEU A 200 10.83 -14.68 18.79
CA LEU A 200 11.91 -13.71 18.67
C LEU A 200 12.81 -13.70 19.92
N LEU A 201 12.25 -13.75 21.12
CA LEU A 201 13.03 -13.83 22.35
C LEU A 201 13.88 -15.10 22.41
N MET A 202 13.35 -16.25 21.98
CA MET A 202 14.13 -17.50 21.91
C MET A 202 15.29 -17.42 20.92
N LEU A 203 15.13 -16.67 19.82
CA LEU A 203 16.21 -16.45 18.86
C LEU A 203 17.28 -15.50 19.40
N LEU A 204 16.87 -14.45 20.10
CA LEU A 204 17.76 -13.41 20.62
C LEU A 204 18.59 -13.89 21.83
N ASP A 205 18.08 -14.84 22.63
CA ASP A 205 18.78 -15.34 23.83
C ASP A 205 20.08 -16.12 23.51
N ARG A 206 20.30 -16.53 22.26
CA ARG A 206 21.47 -17.33 21.81
C ARG A 206 22.56 -16.53 21.14
N ALA A 207 22.42 -15.20 21.04
CA ALA A 207 23.25 -14.37 20.20
C ALA A 207 24.22 -13.47 20.99
N SER A 208 24.94 -12.60 20.29
CA SER A 208 25.93 -11.68 20.83
C SER A 208 25.33 -10.69 21.88
N PRO A 209 26.19 -9.94 22.62
CA PRO A 209 25.74 -8.96 23.60
C PRO A 209 24.72 -7.94 23.08
N VAL A 210 24.81 -7.55 21.79
CA VAL A 210 23.85 -6.65 21.14
C VAL A 210 22.44 -7.26 21.09
N PHE A 211 22.36 -8.52 20.71
CA PHE A 211 21.07 -9.23 20.66
C PHE A 211 20.49 -9.51 22.05
N ALA A 212 21.35 -9.77 23.04
CA ALA A 212 20.91 -9.93 24.43
C ALA A 212 20.28 -8.62 24.97
N ILE A 213 20.86 -7.46 24.64
CA ILE A 213 20.30 -6.15 24.99
C ILE A 213 18.98 -5.93 24.24
N ALA A 214 18.93 -6.27 22.94
CA ALA A 214 17.70 -6.17 22.15
C ALA A 214 16.58 -7.04 22.74
N GLY A 215 16.87 -8.28 23.15
CA GLY A 215 15.95 -9.13 23.88
C GLY A 215 15.50 -8.53 25.21
N GLY A 216 16.38 -7.80 25.90
CA GLY A 216 16.08 -7.04 27.10
C GLY A 216 15.03 -5.95 26.84
N VAL A 217 15.17 -5.18 25.77
CA VAL A 217 14.18 -4.15 25.35
C VAL A 217 12.80 -4.76 25.09
N ILE A 218 12.76 -5.88 24.39
CA ILE A 218 11.47 -6.56 24.11
C ILE A 218 10.82 -7.08 25.40
N ARG A 219 11.60 -7.66 26.35
CA ARG A 219 11.07 -8.08 27.64
C ARG A 219 10.57 -6.88 28.47
N GLU A 220 11.28 -5.76 28.42
CA GLU A 220 10.87 -4.51 29.06
C GLU A 220 9.57 -3.98 28.43
N ALA A 221 9.45 -3.98 27.11
CA ALA A 221 8.22 -3.60 26.38
C ALA A 221 7.02 -4.43 26.81
N MET A 222 7.20 -5.76 26.94
CA MET A 222 6.14 -6.66 27.37
C MET A 222 5.77 -6.49 28.85
N ARG A 223 6.69 -6.00 29.67
CA ARG A 223 6.44 -5.69 31.09
C ARG A 223 5.76 -4.35 31.27
N LEU A 224 6.07 -3.37 30.41
CA LEU A 224 5.47 -2.04 30.46
C LEU A 224 4.08 -2.08 29.81
N ARG A 225 3.04 -1.82 30.59
CA ARG A 225 1.64 -1.82 30.13
C ARG A 225 1.41 -0.90 28.93
N ILE A 226 2.13 0.22 28.85
CA ILE A 226 1.99 1.22 27.77
C ILE A 226 2.35 0.58 26.42
N ALA A 227 3.49 -0.10 26.31
CA ALA A 227 3.90 -0.73 25.04
C ALA A 227 2.91 -1.80 24.59
N VAL A 228 2.40 -2.61 25.54
CA VAL A 228 1.37 -3.62 25.26
C VAL A 228 0.06 -2.97 24.78
N VAL A 229 -0.33 -1.85 25.37
CA VAL A 229 -1.55 -1.11 24.94
C VAL A 229 -1.40 -0.60 23.52
N PHE A 230 -0.27 0.03 23.16
CA PHE A 230 -0.05 0.49 21.79
C PHE A 230 -0.07 -0.66 20.78
N ALA A 231 0.60 -1.79 21.10
CA ALA A 231 0.56 -2.97 20.24
C ALA A 231 -0.86 -3.53 20.10
N ALA A 232 -1.61 -3.59 21.21
CA ALA A 232 -3.00 -4.03 21.19
C ALA A 232 -3.88 -3.09 20.37
N VAL A 233 -3.73 -1.78 20.51
CA VAL A 233 -4.48 -0.77 19.72
C VAL A 233 -4.21 -0.97 18.23
N ALA A 234 -2.95 -1.13 17.81
CA ALA A 234 -2.60 -1.37 16.41
C ALA A 234 -3.26 -2.64 15.86
N ILE A 235 -3.19 -3.74 16.63
CA ILE A 235 -3.72 -5.05 16.23
C ILE A 235 -5.26 -5.06 16.21
N VAL A 236 -5.91 -4.39 17.16
CA VAL A 236 -7.37 -4.35 17.28
C VAL A 236 -8.00 -3.39 16.27
N ALA A 237 -7.31 -2.29 15.93
CA ALA A 237 -7.84 -1.29 15.01
C ALA A 237 -8.17 -1.90 13.63
N ILE A 238 -7.27 -2.72 13.06
CA ILE A 238 -7.39 -3.26 11.71
C ILE A 238 -8.68 -4.10 11.51
N PRO A 239 -9.01 -5.08 12.37
CA PRO A 239 -10.27 -5.82 12.28
C PRO A 239 -11.54 -4.97 12.36
N LEU A 240 -11.47 -3.82 13.04
CA LEU A 240 -12.63 -2.94 13.22
C LEU A 240 -12.81 -1.94 12.08
N LEU A 241 -11.75 -1.64 11.30
CA LEU A 241 -11.83 -0.68 10.19
C LEU A 241 -12.93 -0.98 9.16
N PRO A 242 -13.20 -2.24 8.76
CA PRO A 242 -14.25 -2.56 7.80
C PRO A 242 -15.66 -2.10 8.24
N GLN A 243 -15.88 -1.93 9.56
CA GLN A 243 -17.17 -1.48 10.11
C GLN A 243 -17.45 0.01 9.88
N TRP A 244 -16.41 0.81 9.62
CA TRP A 244 -16.49 2.26 9.43
C TRP A 244 -16.42 2.68 7.98
N ILE A 245 -16.39 1.72 7.05
CA ILE A 245 -16.37 1.97 5.61
C ILE A 245 -17.80 1.89 5.10
N ASP A 246 -18.21 2.91 4.37
CA ASP A 246 -19.55 3.00 3.79
C ASP A 246 -19.78 1.84 2.81
N PRO A 247 -20.76 0.94 3.09
CA PRO A 247 -21.05 -0.19 2.23
C PRO A 247 -21.72 0.21 0.90
N SER A 248 -22.25 1.42 0.78
CA SER A 248 -22.91 1.94 -0.43
C SER A 248 -21.90 2.40 -1.51
N SER A 249 -20.64 2.64 -1.11
CA SER A 249 -19.57 3.03 -2.06
C SER A 249 -19.14 1.86 -2.95
N PRO A 250 -18.65 2.12 -4.18
CA PRO A 250 -18.08 1.08 -5.04
C PRO A 250 -17.00 0.25 -4.32
N LEU A 251 -16.95 -1.05 -4.59
CA LEU A 251 -16.06 -1.99 -3.92
C LEU A 251 -14.58 -1.57 -4.04
N ARG A 252 -14.19 -1.00 -5.19
CA ARG A 252 -12.87 -0.43 -5.41
C ARG A 252 -12.51 0.59 -4.34
N TYR A 253 -13.38 1.57 -4.08
CA TYR A 253 -13.14 2.60 -3.07
C TYR A 253 -13.18 2.07 -1.65
N GLN A 254 -14.05 1.07 -1.37
CA GLN A 254 -14.04 0.40 -0.06
C GLN A 254 -12.69 -0.25 0.22
N VAL A 255 -12.13 -0.99 -0.75
CA VAL A 255 -10.83 -1.66 -0.64
C VAL A 255 -9.69 -0.65 -0.51
N GLN A 256 -9.67 0.40 -1.33
CA GLN A 256 -8.67 1.46 -1.25
C GLN A 256 -8.69 2.17 0.11
N THR A 257 -9.88 2.52 0.60
CA THR A 257 -10.07 3.16 1.91
C THR A 257 -9.61 2.25 3.05
N PHE A 258 -9.93 0.95 2.98
CA PHE A 258 -9.46 -0.01 3.96
C PHE A 258 -7.92 -0.13 3.97
N LEU A 259 -7.30 -0.25 2.80
CA LEU A 259 -5.85 -0.34 2.67
C LEU A 259 -5.17 0.93 3.19
N SER A 260 -5.61 2.12 2.76
CA SER A 260 -5.04 3.39 3.22
C SER A 260 -5.13 3.53 4.73
N ARG A 261 -6.33 3.40 5.30
CA ARG A 261 -6.53 3.54 6.75
C ARG A 261 -5.77 2.49 7.56
N SER A 262 -5.66 1.24 7.06
CA SER A 262 -4.91 0.19 7.74
C SER A 262 -3.41 0.49 7.76
N LEU A 263 -2.84 0.90 6.61
CA LEU A 263 -1.43 1.25 6.49
C LEU A 263 -1.07 2.45 7.35
N ASP A 264 -1.89 3.50 7.30
CA ASP A 264 -1.66 4.73 8.04
C ASP A 264 -1.82 4.53 9.55
N ALA A 265 -2.85 3.79 9.98
CA ALA A 265 -3.08 3.48 11.39
C ALA A 265 -1.94 2.65 11.99
N MET A 266 -1.50 1.57 11.31
CA MET A 266 -0.40 0.75 11.84
C MET A 266 0.92 1.51 11.88
N TYR A 267 1.22 2.32 10.86
CA TYR A 267 2.42 3.14 10.82
C TYR A 267 2.42 4.20 11.94
N LEU A 268 1.31 4.94 12.10
CA LEU A 268 1.17 5.98 13.11
C LEU A 268 1.30 5.41 14.53
N VAL A 269 0.59 4.31 14.83
CA VAL A 269 0.65 3.68 16.16
C VAL A 269 2.04 3.15 16.45
N CYS A 270 2.71 2.51 15.47
CA CYS A 270 4.11 2.07 15.62
C CYS A 270 5.07 3.24 15.82
N ALA A 271 4.87 4.37 15.12
CA ALA A 271 5.68 5.58 15.29
C ALA A 271 5.51 6.18 16.69
N LEU A 272 4.27 6.33 17.17
CA LEU A 272 3.99 6.82 18.53
C LEU A 272 4.58 5.89 19.59
N LEU A 273 4.38 4.57 19.45
CA LEU A 273 5.01 3.58 20.33
C LEU A 273 6.53 3.76 20.35
N THR A 274 7.14 3.91 19.17
CA THR A 274 8.58 4.07 19.04
C THR A 274 9.07 5.33 19.75
N VAL A 275 8.40 6.47 19.55
CA VAL A 275 8.78 7.74 20.20
C VAL A 275 8.70 7.58 21.72
N PHE A 276 7.55 7.18 22.25
CA PHE A 276 7.37 7.12 23.71
C PHE A 276 8.19 6.01 24.35
N PHE A 277 8.20 4.82 23.78
CA PHE A 277 8.87 3.68 24.39
C PHE A 277 10.40 3.78 24.28
N ALA A 278 10.93 4.23 23.12
CA ALA A 278 12.37 4.41 22.96
C ALA A 278 12.91 5.49 23.92
N CYS A 279 12.21 6.62 24.02
CA CYS A 279 12.60 7.67 24.97
C CYS A 279 12.50 7.19 26.42
N ALA A 280 11.44 6.45 26.77
CA ALA A 280 11.24 5.95 28.13
C ALA A 280 12.35 4.96 28.54
N THR A 281 12.60 3.95 27.70
CA THR A 281 13.55 2.87 28.05
C THR A 281 14.99 3.38 28.21
N VAL A 282 15.39 4.40 27.43
CA VAL A 282 16.74 4.97 27.53
C VAL A 282 16.83 6.01 28.67
N ALA A 283 15.91 6.99 28.69
CA ALA A 283 15.97 8.06 29.66
C ALA A 283 15.78 7.57 31.11
N PHE A 284 14.89 6.59 31.34
CA PHE A 284 14.65 6.04 32.67
C PHE A 284 15.79 5.14 33.15
N GLU A 285 16.36 4.29 32.26
CA GLU A 285 17.53 3.49 32.62
C GLU A 285 18.74 4.35 33.01
N ILE A 286 18.95 5.50 32.35
CA ILE A 286 20.02 6.44 32.68
C ILE A 286 19.70 7.15 34.01
N ARG A 287 18.46 7.64 34.15
CA ARG A 287 18.02 8.36 35.37
C ARG A 287 18.11 7.46 36.61
N ASP A 288 17.64 6.22 36.50
CA ASP A 288 17.54 5.26 37.59
C ASP A 288 18.86 4.46 37.77
N ARG A 289 19.92 4.87 37.08
CA ARG A 289 21.28 4.28 37.13
C ARG A 289 21.37 2.82 36.73
N GLN A 290 20.31 2.26 36.10
CA GLN A 290 20.27 0.85 35.65
C GLN A 290 21.23 0.60 34.47
N ALA A 291 21.45 1.59 33.61
CA ALA A 291 22.44 1.53 32.53
C ALA A 291 23.84 1.15 33.03
N TRP A 292 24.17 1.54 34.27
CA TRP A 292 25.45 1.19 34.94
C TRP A 292 25.65 -0.30 35.08
N MET A 293 24.64 -1.02 35.56
CA MET A 293 24.72 -2.46 35.74
C MET A 293 25.04 -3.21 34.43
N THR A 294 24.65 -2.63 33.30
CA THR A 294 24.96 -3.19 31.99
C THR A 294 26.35 -2.79 31.50
N LEU A 295 26.78 -1.54 31.76
CA LEU A 295 28.05 -0.99 31.29
C LEU A 295 29.26 -1.35 32.17
N THR A 296 29.05 -1.89 33.36
CA THR A 296 30.11 -2.50 34.19
C THR A 296 30.58 -3.86 33.64
N LYS A 297 29.75 -4.50 32.77
CA LYS A 297 30.14 -5.67 32.00
C LYS A 297 30.98 -5.26 30.79
N PRO A 298 31.72 -6.16 30.13
CA PRO A 298 32.55 -5.85 28.96
C PRO A 298 31.68 -5.56 27.72
N VAL A 299 30.77 -4.60 27.81
CA VAL A 299 29.87 -4.16 26.73
C VAL A 299 30.23 -2.73 26.35
N SER A 300 30.52 -2.48 25.07
CA SER A 300 30.79 -1.14 24.59
C SER A 300 29.52 -0.26 24.61
N ARG A 301 29.71 1.06 24.78
CA ARG A 301 28.57 2.01 24.74
C ARG A 301 27.85 2.00 23.39
N ILE A 302 28.59 1.76 22.30
CA ILE A 302 28.03 1.58 20.95
C ILE A 302 27.15 0.33 20.91
N SER A 303 27.62 -0.81 21.45
CA SER A 303 26.84 -2.04 21.51
C SER A 303 25.58 -1.90 22.36
N TRP A 304 25.61 -1.03 23.38
CA TRP A 304 24.42 -0.75 24.18
C TRP A 304 23.38 0.06 23.38
N LEU A 305 23.80 1.15 22.72
CA LEU A 305 22.92 1.97 21.86
C LEU A 305 22.35 1.16 20.70
N THR A 306 23.21 0.40 19.99
CA THR A 306 22.75 -0.45 18.87
C THR A 306 21.82 -1.56 19.34
N GLY A 307 22.07 -2.15 20.51
CA GLY A 307 21.17 -3.16 21.09
C GLY A 307 19.80 -2.60 21.44
N LYS A 308 19.74 -1.39 22.02
CA LYS A 308 18.48 -0.68 22.29
C LYS A 308 17.72 -0.39 21.00
N TRP A 309 18.39 0.18 20.00
CA TRP A 309 17.83 0.45 18.69
C TRP A 309 17.31 -0.82 18.01
N LEU A 310 18.13 -1.87 17.97
CA LEU A 310 17.77 -3.14 17.32
C LEU A 310 16.53 -3.79 17.98
N GLY A 311 16.44 -3.74 19.33
CA GLY A 311 15.28 -4.25 20.04
C GLY A 311 13.97 -3.53 19.65
N LEU A 312 14.03 -2.21 19.47
CA LEU A 312 12.90 -1.40 19.01
C LEU A 312 12.53 -1.73 17.56
N VAL A 313 13.51 -1.89 16.67
CA VAL A 313 13.28 -2.27 15.26
C VAL A 313 12.60 -3.64 15.16
N ILE A 314 13.10 -4.61 15.93
CA ILE A 314 12.51 -5.96 15.97
C ILE A 314 11.08 -5.93 16.53
N LEU A 315 10.82 -5.14 17.56
CA LEU A 315 9.47 -4.97 18.11
C LEU A 315 8.51 -4.37 17.10
N ASN A 316 8.93 -3.30 16.39
CA ASN A 316 8.15 -2.69 15.31
C ASN A 316 7.90 -3.68 14.17
N ALA A 317 8.92 -4.44 13.76
CA ALA A 317 8.78 -5.48 12.74
C ALA A 317 7.76 -6.54 13.14
N ALA A 318 7.73 -6.95 14.42
CA ALA A 318 6.75 -7.90 14.93
C ALA A 318 5.32 -7.34 14.87
N ILE A 319 5.11 -6.10 15.28
CA ILE A 319 3.80 -5.46 15.24
C ILE A 319 3.34 -5.28 13.78
N LEU A 320 4.21 -4.74 12.91
CA LEU A 320 3.91 -4.59 11.49
C LEU A 320 3.57 -5.92 10.82
N ALA A 321 4.30 -7.00 11.13
CA ALA A 321 4.04 -8.33 10.57
C ALA A 321 2.64 -8.85 10.96
N VAL A 322 2.25 -8.74 12.23
CA VAL A 322 0.92 -9.17 12.69
C VAL A 322 -0.18 -8.27 12.11
N CYS A 323 0.03 -6.96 12.07
CA CYS A 323 -0.91 -6.02 11.47
C CYS A 323 -1.07 -6.26 9.96
N THR A 324 0.02 -6.55 9.25
CA THR A 324 -0.01 -6.89 7.82
C THR A 324 -0.76 -8.20 7.58
N LEU A 325 -0.55 -9.21 8.42
CA LEU A 325 -1.30 -10.46 8.35
C LEU A 325 -2.81 -10.22 8.57
N ALA A 326 -3.17 -9.41 9.56
CA ALA A 326 -4.55 -9.00 9.80
C ALA A 326 -5.12 -8.27 8.58
N MET A 327 -4.40 -7.31 8.02
CA MET A 327 -4.81 -6.56 6.84
C MET A 327 -5.07 -7.49 5.64
N ILE A 328 -4.18 -8.45 5.36
CA ILE A 328 -4.36 -9.42 4.26
C ILE A 328 -5.60 -10.27 4.50
N ALA A 329 -5.82 -10.75 5.73
CA ALA A 329 -6.99 -11.56 6.07
C ALA A 329 -8.31 -10.78 5.87
N PHE A 330 -8.37 -9.54 6.36
CA PHE A 330 -9.56 -8.69 6.21
C PHE A 330 -9.73 -8.15 4.78
N LEU A 331 -8.65 -7.97 4.03
CA LEU A 331 -8.70 -7.68 2.60
C LEU A 331 -9.40 -8.81 1.83
N ALA A 332 -9.11 -10.06 2.17
CA ALA A 332 -9.82 -11.21 1.58
C ALA A 332 -11.32 -11.18 1.87
N GLN A 333 -11.71 -10.79 3.09
CA GLN A 333 -13.11 -10.59 3.46
C GLN A 333 -13.76 -9.42 2.69
N MET A 334 -13.07 -8.29 2.57
CA MET A 334 -13.56 -7.13 1.80
C MET A 334 -13.81 -7.46 0.34
N ARG A 335 -12.91 -8.23 -0.28
CA ARG A 335 -13.06 -8.72 -1.67
C ARG A 335 -14.31 -9.60 -1.89
N ALA A 336 -14.79 -10.25 -0.84
CA ALA A 336 -15.97 -11.09 -0.89
C ALA A 336 -17.29 -10.31 -0.78
N ARG A 337 -17.25 -9.00 -0.46
CA ARG A 337 -18.44 -8.16 -0.41
C ARG A 337 -19.12 -8.05 -1.78
N PRO A 338 -20.45 -7.81 -1.80
CA PRO A 338 -21.15 -7.55 -3.05
C PRO A 338 -20.58 -6.31 -3.73
N SER A 339 -20.39 -6.38 -5.05
CA SER A 339 -20.01 -5.25 -5.91
C SER A 339 -21.26 -4.68 -6.56
N ILE A 340 -21.26 -3.37 -6.83
CA ILE A 340 -22.35 -2.71 -7.54
C ILE A 340 -22.45 -3.24 -8.98
N ASP A 341 -21.28 -3.44 -9.62
CA ASP A 341 -21.18 -3.91 -10.99
C ASP A 341 -20.04 -4.94 -11.14
N MET A 342 -20.05 -5.69 -12.23
CA MET A 342 -18.98 -6.63 -12.58
C MET A 342 -17.66 -5.91 -12.88
N TYR A 343 -17.72 -4.72 -13.47
CA TYR A 343 -16.55 -3.87 -13.72
C TYR A 343 -15.86 -3.42 -12.42
N ASP A 344 -16.63 -3.09 -11.38
CA ASP A 344 -16.09 -2.70 -10.07
C ASP A 344 -15.27 -3.82 -9.41
N ARG A 345 -15.73 -5.07 -9.55
CA ARG A 345 -14.97 -6.24 -9.07
C ARG A 345 -13.69 -6.51 -9.88
N ALA A 346 -13.73 -6.32 -11.19
CA ALA A 346 -12.55 -6.41 -12.03
C ALA A 346 -11.53 -5.32 -11.68
N ALA A 347 -11.99 -4.09 -11.46
CA ALA A 347 -11.16 -2.97 -11.05
C ALA A 347 -10.42 -3.23 -9.72
N VAL A 348 -11.05 -3.88 -8.74
CA VAL A 348 -10.37 -4.28 -7.49
C VAL A 348 -9.17 -5.18 -7.78
N ARG A 349 -9.32 -6.15 -8.70
CA ARG A 349 -8.26 -7.12 -9.00
C ARG A 349 -7.19 -6.58 -9.93
N GLU A 350 -7.57 -5.76 -10.91
CA GLU A 350 -6.69 -5.32 -12.00
C GLU A 350 -6.12 -3.91 -11.80
N GLU A 351 -6.77 -3.09 -10.94
CA GLU A 351 -6.33 -1.73 -10.69
C GLU A 351 -5.78 -1.51 -9.27
N VAL A 352 -6.37 -2.16 -8.24
CA VAL A 352 -6.01 -1.91 -6.84
C VAL A 352 -5.06 -2.97 -6.30
N LEU A 353 -5.40 -4.26 -6.47
CA LEU A 353 -4.63 -5.37 -5.91
C LEU A 353 -3.58 -5.91 -6.89
N VAL A 354 -2.82 -4.99 -7.43
CA VAL A 354 -1.79 -5.23 -8.45
C VAL A 354 -0.64 -4.26 -8.21
N ALA A 355 0.52 -4.50 -8.82
CA ALA A 355 1.63 -3.58 -8.86
C ALA A 355 1.82 -3.11 -10.31
N ARG A 356 1.36 -1.90 -10.63
CA ARG A 356 1.46 -1.32 -11.96
C ARG A 356 2.60 -0.31 -12.01
N ALA A 357 3.44 -0.43 -13.03
CA ALA A 357 4.35 0.65 -13.37
C ALA A 357 3.59 1.69 -14.19
N GLY A 358 3.91 2.95 -13.98
CA GLY A 358 3.43 4.06 -14.75
C GLY A 358 4.53 4.60 -15.66
N GLY A 359 4.19 4.93 -16.90
CA GLY A 359 5.03 5.67 -17.83
C GLY A 359 4.33 6.96 -18.22
N SER A 360 5.02 8.10 -18.06
CA SER A 360 4.60 9.36 -18.64
C SER A 360 5.05 9.42 -20.10
N PRO A 361 4.36 10.17 -20.96
CA PRO A 361 4.79 10.35 -22.33
C PRO A 361 6.14 11.08 -22.38
N LEU A 362 6.94 10.76 -23.39
CA LEU A 362 8.14 11.52 -23.71
C LEU A 362 7.72 12.82 -24.41
N TYR A 363 8.06 13.95 -23.78
CA TYR A 363 7.93 15.26 -24.40
C TYR A 363 9.18 15.58 -25.21
N ARG A 364 9.03 16.38 -26.26
CA ARG A 364 10.17 16.90 -27.01
C ARG A 364 10.98 17.81 -26.09
N GLU A 365 12.27 17.59 -26.02
CA GLU A 365 13.17 18.47 -25.28
C GLU A 365 13.35 19.78 -26.05
N LEU A 366 13.30 20.91 -25.35
CA LEU A 366 13.63 22.20 -25.93
C LEU A 366 15.14 22.30 -26.07
N PRO A 367 15.68 22.53 -27.33
CA PRO A 367 17.11 22.63 -27.50
C PRO A 367 17.69 23.78 -26.65
N PRO A 368 18.85 23.57 -26.00
CA PRO A 368 19.45 24.58 -25.11
C PRO A 368 19.64 25.96 -25.78
N ALA A 369 19.98 25.95 -27.07
CA ALA A 369 20.16 27.20 -27.83
C ALA A 369 18.83 27.99 -27.99
N GLU A 370 17.72 27.29 -28.20
CA GLU A 370 16.39 27.91 -28.33
C GLU A 370 15.92 28.43 -26.96
N LEU A 371 16.19 27.69 -25.91
CA LEU A 371 15.90 28.12 -24.54
C LEU A 371 16.67 29.39 -24.19
N GLU A 372 17.98 29.45 -24.48
CA GLU A 372 18.79 30.65 -24.23
C GLU A 372 18.34 31.84 -25.05
N ALA A 373 17.94 31.65 -26.31
CA ALA A 373 17.43 32.71 -27.17
C ALA A 373 16.12 33.25 -26.62
N ALA A 374 15.17 32.40 -26.28
CA ALA A 374 13.87 32.80 -25.71
C ALA A 374 14.02 33.50 -24.35
N VAL A 375 14.95 33.04 -23.51
CA VAL A 375 15.26 33.70 -22.21
C VAL A 375 15.80 35.11 -22.43
N LYS A 376 16.73 35.30 -23.36
CA LYS A 376 17.28 36.63 -23.68
C LYS A 376 16.21 37.57 -24.24
N GLU A 377 15.36 37.08 -25.11
CA GLU A 377 14.25 37.82 -25.68
C GLU A 377 13.25 38.29 -24.62
N LEU A 378 12.86 37.39 -23.72
CA LEU A 378 11.93 37.70 -22.61
C LEU A 378 12.54 38.66 -21.59
N ILE A 379 13.83 38.56 -21.28
CA ILE A 379 14.53 39.53 -20.40
C ILE A 379 14.55 40.91 -21.09
N ALA A 380 14.79 40.93 -22.41
CA ALA A 380 14.76 42.19 -23.17
C ALA A 380 13.37 42.80 -23.29
N ALA A 381 12.33 41.98 -23.28
CA ALA A 381 10.94 42.43 -23.38
C ALA A 381 10.32 42.84 -22.03
N ASP A 382 10.78 42.27 -20.90
CA ASP A 382 10.24 42.59 -19.57
C ASP A 382 10.97 43.76 -18.91
N PRO A 383 10.34 44.94 -18.75
CA PRO A 383 10.94 46.10 -18.09
C PRO A 383 11.26 45.82 -16.61
N ASN A 384 10.46 44.99 -15.94
CA ASN A 384 10.67 44.69 -14.52
C ASN A 384 11.89 43.80 -14.32
N ALA A 385 12.08 42.79 -15.19
CA ALA A 385 13.26 41.95 -15.15
C ALA A 385 14.56 42.71 -15.36
N ARG A 386 14.55 43.71 -16.27
CA ARG A 386 15.67 44.60 -16.52
C ARG A 386 15.95 45.51 -15.31
N ALA A 387 14.91 46.14 -14.76
CA ALA A 387 15.05 47.01 -13.59
C ALA A 387 15.56 46.21 -12.36
N ASP A 388 15.15 44.97 -12.16
CA ASP A 388 15.64 44.11 -11.07
C ASP A 388 17.14 43.81 -11.20
N ILE A 389 17.66 43.71 -12.44
CA ILE A 389 19.10 43.49 -12.69
C ILE A 389 19.86 44.81 -12.53
N GLU A 390 19.39 45.92 -13.13
CA GLU A 390 20.04 47.24 -13.10
C GLU A 390 20.12 47.81 -11.69
N GLU A 391 19.07 47.64 -10.90
CA GLU A 391 19.02 48.11 -9.50
C GLU A 391 19.68 47.13 -8.51
N GLY A 392 20.23 46.01 -8.99
CA GLY A 392 20.90 45.02 -8.15
C GLY A 392 19.97 44.28 -7.16
N ARG A 393 18.66 44.31 -7.43
CA ARG A 393 17.67 43.59 -6.60
C ARG A 393 17.76 42.08 -6.79
N ARG A 394 18.18 41.65 -7.99
CA ARG A 394 18.44 40.24 -8.33
C ARG A 394 19.70 40.11 -9.16
N THR A 395 20.39 38.98 -9.03
CA THR A 395 21.48 38.67 -9.94
C THR A 395 20.95 38.29 -11.30
N GLU A 396 21.68 38.64 -12.37
CA GLU A 396 21.32 38.24 -13.73
C GLU A 396 21.08 36.73 -13.86
N LEU A 397 21.88 35.92 -13.17
CA LEU A 397 21.73 34.48 -13.15
C LEU A 397 20.40 34.00 -12.50
N GLU A 398 19.92 34.67 -11.46
CA GLU A 398 18.63 34.35 -10.82
C GLU A 398 17.46 34.72 -11.72
N VAL A 399 17.53 35.85 -12.41
CA VAL A 399 16.52 36.27 -13.37
C VAL A 399 16.49 35.31 -14.56
N GLN A 400 17.66 34.96 -15.11
CA GLN A 400 17.78 33.97 -16.19
C GLN A 400 17.18 32.62 -15.79
N LYS A 401 17.51 32.10 -14.62
CA LYS A 401 16.93 30.82 -14.14
C LYS A 401 15.42 30.87 -13.96
N THR A 402 14.90 31.99 -13.46
CA THR A 402 13.45 32.15 -13.26
C THR A 402 12.71 32.18 -14.58
N ILE A 403 13.23 32.96 -15.54
CA ILE A 403 12.64 33.09 -16.90
C ILE A 403 12.80 31.78 -17.68
N ALA A 404 13.97 31.11 -17.58
CA ALA A 404 14.19 29.82 -18.21
C ALA A 404 13.16 28.77 -17.74
N ARG A 405 12.82 28.78 -16.46
CA ARG A 405 11.77 27.90 -15.93
C ARG A 405 10.41 28.22 -16.56
N VAL A 406 10.05 29.50 -16.65
CA VAL A 406 8.78 29.93 -17.22
C VAL A 406 8.68 29.55 -18.70
N VAL A 407 9.76 29.78 -19.47
CA VAL A 407 9.84 29.40 -20.89
C VAL A 407 9.68 27.88 -21.05
N TYR A 408 10.42 27.14 -20.27
CA TYR A 408 10.37 25.67 -20.34
C TYR A 408 9.01 25.09 -19.93
N GLU A 409 8.40 25.64 -18.87
CA GLU A 409 7.03 25.25 -18.45
C GLU A 409 6.00 25.65 -19.53
N GLY A 410 6.15 26.80 -20.13
CA GLY A 410 5.32 27.23 -21.26
C GLY A 410 5.39 26.26 -22.44
N TYR A 411 6.60 25.92 -22.86
CA TYR A 411 6.86 24.93 -23.91
C TYR A 411 6.25 23.56 -23.63
N LEU A 412 6.39 23.07 -22.39
CA LEU A 412 5.76 21.81 -21.98
C LEU A 412 4.23 21.90 -21.95
N ASN A 413 3.68 23.06 -21.56
CA ASN A 413 2.23 23.26 -21.55
C ASN A 413 1.65 23.33 -22.96
N GLU A 414 2.38 23.88 -23.93
CA GLU A 414 2.01 23.87 -25.34
C GLU A 414 1.88 22.42 -25.85
N GLN A 415 2.85 21.56 -25.55
CA GLN A 415 2.80 20.12 -25.90
C GLN A 415 1.69 19.34 -25.19
N ARG A 416 1.15 19.87 -24.09
CA ARG A 416 0.04 19.28 -23.34
C ARG A 416 -1.31 19.86 -23.69
N SER A 417 -1.36 20.82 -24.62
CA SER A 417 -2.58 21.46 -25.08
C SER A 417 -2.90 21.02 -26.49
N ILE A 418 -4.15 20.65 -26.73
CA ILE A 418 -4.64 20.20 -28.04
C ILE A 418 -5.81 21.11 -28.43
N GLY A 419 -5.63 21.91 -29.45
CA GLY A 419 -6.66 22.84 -29.99
C GLY A 419 -7.85 22.11 -30.60
N PRO A 420 -8.96 22.82 -30.84
CA PRO A 420 -10.11 22.26 -31.55
C PRO A 420 -9.74 21.78 -32.94
N GLY A 421 -9.98 20.52 -33.23
CA GLY A 421 -9.63 19.91 -34.53
C GLY A 421 -8.18 19.48 -34.68
N GLU A 422 -7.34 19.71 -33.68
CA GLU A 422 -5.94 19.30 -33.67
C GLU A 422 -5.74 17.90 -33.09
N GLU A 423 -4.62 17.28 -33.47
CA GLU A 423 -4.15 16.00 -32.89
C GLU A 423 -2.71 16.13 -32.43
N GLU A 424 -2.38 15.50 -31.31
CA GLU A 424 -1.02 15.42 -30.77
C GLU A 424 -0.62 13.98 -30.47
N SER A 425 0.66 13.68 -30.72
CA SER A 425 1.21 12.32 -30.61
C SER A 425 2.06 12.17 -29.37
N TYR A 426 1.71 11.24 -28.51
CA TYR A 426 2.41 10.93 -27.27
C TYR A 426 3.09 9.57 -27.35
N THR A 427 4.40 9.56 -27.16
CA THR A 427 5.22 8.35 -27.22
C THR A 427 5.55 7.86 -25.82
N PHE A 428 5.25 6.60 -25.54
CA PHE A 428 5.60 5.91 -24.31
C PHE A 428 6.69 4.87 -24.61
N THR A 429 7.70 4.76 -23.74
CA THR A 429 8.84 3.84 -23.91
C THR A 429 8.96 2.87 -22.73
N GLY A 430 9.82 1.86 -22.87
CA GLY A 430 10.09 0.89 -21.79
C GLY A 430 9.03 -0.18 -21.61
N LEU A 431 8.15 -0.38 -22.61
CA LEU A 431 7.00 -1.30 -22.53
C LEU A 431 7.30 -2.73 -23.02
N GLY A 432 8.57 -3.10 -23.23
CA GLY A 432 8.95 -4.43 -23.73
C GLY A 432 8.41 -5.58 -22.88
N ALA A 433 8.54 -5.47 -21.55
CA ALA A 433 8.01 -6.47 -20.63
C ALA A 433 6.47 -6.57 -20.67
N ALA A 434 5.77 -5.44 -20.83
CA ALA A 434 4.31 -5.43 -20.96
C ALA A 434 3.83 -6.13 -22.24
N ARG A 435 4.59 -5.98 -23.33
CA ARG A 435 4.33 -6.65 -24.60
C ARG A 435 4.51 -8.17 -24.48
N GLU A 436 5.60 -8.63 -23.85
CA GLU A 436 5.86 -10.07 -23.65
C GLU A 436 4.78 -10.74 -22.80
N LEU A 437 4.30 -10.06 -21.76
CA LEU A 437 3.22 -10.54 -20.91
C LEU A 437 1.85 -10.57 -21.61
N GLY A 438 1.70 -9.87 -22.73
CA GLY A 438 0.43 -9.77 -23.45
C GLY A 438 -0.73 -9.16 -22.65
N ALA A 439 -0.42 -8.46 -21.56
CA ALA A 439 -1.39 -7.90 -20.63
C ALA A 439 -2.00 -6.61 -21.19
N MET A 440 -3.26 -6.36 -20.87
CA MET A 440 -3.90 -5.09 -21.20
C MET A 440 -3.23 -3.96 -20.40
N LEU A 441 -2.90 -2.86 -21.09
CA LEU A 441 -2.44 -1.63 -20.46
C LEU A 441 -3.63 -0.73 -20.15
N THR A 442 -3.46 0.17 -19.19
CA THR A 442 -4.47 1.16 -18.83
C THR A 442 -3.91 2.56 -19.05
N LEU A 443 -4.48 3.30 -20.02
CA LEU A 443 -4.19 4.72 -20.17
C LEU A 443 -5.09 5.49 -19.21
N LYS A 444 -4.49 6.15 -18.23
CA LYS A 444 -5.13 7.06 -17.29
C LYS A 444 -4.98 8.47 -17.84
N TYR A 445 -6.09 9.21 -17.95
CA TYR A 445 -6.05 10.58 -18.39
C TYR A 445 -6.95 11.48 -17.55
N LYS A 446 -6.51 12.71 -17.36
CA LYS A 446 -7.24 13.77 -16.66
C LYS A 446 -7.05 15.06 -17.46
N PHE A 447 -8.07 15.44 -18.20
CA PHE A 447 -8.04 16.60 -19.07
C PHE A 447 -8.83 17.75 -18.48
N TYR A 448 -8.41 18.95 -18.84
CA TYR A 448 -9.09 20.21 -18.59
C TYR A 448 -9.55 20.77 -19.93
N ALA A 449 -10.66 21.49 -19.94
CA ALA A 449 -11.15 22.22 -21.10
C ALA A 449 -10.89 23.71 -20.91
N GLY A 450 -10.67 24.43 -22.02
CA GLY A 450 -10.46 25.87 -22.01
C GLY A 450 -11.68 26.66 -21.50
N GLU A 451 -12.89 26.13 -21.69
CA GLU A 451 -14.12 26.61 -21.05
C GLU A 451 -14.48 25.74 -19.88
N SER A 452 -14.69 26.36 -18.73
CA SER A 452 -14.89 25.68 -17.44
C SER A 452 -16.37 25.42 -17.15
N ASP A 453 -17.07 24.62 -17.96
CA ASP A 453 -18.35 24.06 -17.56
C ASP A 453 -18.11 22.68 -16.89
N PRO A 454 -18.31 22.56 -15.56
CA PRO A 454 -18.05 21.32 -14.85
C PRO A 454 -19.04 20.18 -15.21
N HIS A 455 -20.09 20.45 -15.98
CA HIS A 455 -21.09 19.48 -16.39
C HIS A 455 -21.05 19.17 -17.90
N ALA A 456 -20.25 19.90 -18.66
CA ALA A 456 -20.11 19.65 -20.09
C ALA A 456 -19.30 18.38 -20.38
N LEU A 457 -19.70 17.67 -21.44
CA LEU A 457 -19.00 16.50 -21.95
C LEU A 457 -18.16 16.92 -23.15
N TYR A 458 -16.86 16.81 -23.03
CA TYR A 458 -15.89 17.15 -24.06
C TYR A 458 -15.52 15.90 -24.86
N PRO A 459 -15.56 15.95 -26.20
CA PRO A 459 -15.19 14.83 -27.04
C PRO A 459 -13.67 14.68 -27.14
N VAL A 460 -13.20 13.45 -27.23
CA VAL A 460 -11.79 13.13 -27.49
C VAL A 460 -11.69 11.78 -28.17
N ILE A 461 -10.85 11.67 -29.19
CA ILE A 461 -10.58 10.42 -29.91
C ILE A 461 -9.13 10.01 -29.65
N PHE A 462 -8.95 8.75 -29.26
CA PHE A 462 -7.65 8.15 -29.06
C PHE A 462 -7.35 7.15 -30.19
N PHE A 463 -6.24 7.34 -30.88
CA PHE A 463 -5.71 6.38 -31.85
C PHE A 463 -4.59 5.59 -31.18
N LEU A 464 -4.78 4.27 -31.06
CA LEU A 464 -3.88 3.37 -30.34
C LEU A 464 -2.92 2.69 -31.32
N GLY A 465 -1.67 3.12 -31.36
CA GLY A 465 -0.65 2.65 -32.29
C GLY A 465 -0.42 3.61 -33.46
N ASP A 466 0.58 3.28 -34.29
CA ASP A 466 1.13 4.17 -35.35
C ASP A 466 0.73 3.72 -36.76
N ALA A 467 -0.03 2.65 -36.89
CA ALA A 467 -0.42 2.09 -38.20
C ALA A 467 -1.63 2.80 -38.80
N PRO A 468 -1.80 2.78 -40.17
CA PRO A 468 -3.02 3.25 -40.81
C PRO A 468 -4.29 2.56 -40.27
N ASP A 469 -4.15 1.34 -39.77
CA ASP A 469 -5.22 0.54 -39.15
C ASP A 469 -5.23 0.69 -37.61
N ALA A 470 -4.69 1.79 -37.07
CA ALA A 470 -4.71 2.05 -35.64
C ALA A 470 -6.13 1.97 -35.07
N ARG A 471 -6.30 1.19 -34.02
CA ARG A 471 -7.59 1.07 -33.36
C ARG A 471 -7.91 2.42 -32.71
N TRP A 472 -9.04 3.00 -33.04
CA TRP A 472 -9.47 4.24 -32.43
C TRP A 472 -10.58 4.02 -31.41
N VAL A 473 -10.65 4.90 -30.41
CA VAL A 473 -11.62 4.87 -29.32
C VAL A 473 -12.19 6.27 -29.16
N ASP A 474 -13.49 6.42 -29.41
CA ASP A 474 -14.23 7.65 -29.15
C ASP A 474 -14.65 7.68 -27.67
N LYS A 475 -14.34 8.76 -27.00
CA LYS A 475 -14.69 8.99 -25.59
C LYS A 475 -15.19 10.42 -25.38
N GLN A 476 -16.04 10.56 -24.38
CA GLN A 476 -16.41 11.85 -23.83
C GLN A 476 -15.95 11.89 -22.37
N PHE A 477 -15.43 13.02 -21.94
CA PHE A 477 -14.96 13.22 -20.58
C PHE A 477 -15.54 14.46 -19.95
N VAL A 478 -15.64 14.48 -18.63
CA VAL A 478 -15.91 15.67 -17.83
C VAL A 478 -14.55 16.28 -17.43
N ALA A 479 -14.42 17.59 -17.54
CA ALA A 479 -13.17 18.30 -17.21
C ALA A 479 -12.74 18.02 -15.76
N ALA A 480 -11.43 17.93 -15.54
CA ALA A 480 -10.78 17.68 -14.25
C ALA A 480 -11.09 16.30 -13.61
N GLN A 481 -11.82 15.41 -14.27
CA GLN A 481 -12.04 14.05 -13.80
C GLN A 481 -11.02 13.06 -14.38
N THR A 482 -10.61 12.11 -13.57
CA THR A 482 -9.74 11.03 -14.02
C THR A 482 -10.54 9.96 -14.72
N ASN A 483 -10.16 9.66 -15.96
CA ASN A 483 -10.73 8.63 -16.80
C ASN A 483 -9.68 7.59 -17.20
N ILE A 484 -10.13 6.42 -17.64
CA ILE A 484 -9.27 5.32 -18.06
C ILE A 484 -9.72 4.73 -19.39
N ILE A 485 -8.73 4.30 -20.20
CA ILE A 485 -8.94 3.54 -21.42
C ILE A 485 -8.04 2.30 -21.37
N SER A 486 -8.58 1.16 -21.82
CA SER A 486 -7.80 -0.06 -21.99
C SER A 486 -7.09 -0.06 -23.35
N VAL A 487 -5.78 -0.26 -23.31
CA VAL A 487 -4.92 -0.33 -24.50
C VAL A 487 -4.40 -1.76 -24.66
N PRO A 488 -4.61 -2.42 -25.81
CA PRO A 488 -4.13 -3.78 -26.00
C PRO A 488 -2.60 -3.81 -26.15
N ALA A 489 -1.95 -4.83 -25.60
CA ALA A 489 -0.50 -5.01 -25.72
C ALA A 489 -0.01 -5.15 -27.18
N SER A 490 -0.90 -5.55 -28.09
CA SER A 490 -0.60 -5.64 -29.53
C SER A 490 -0.32 -4.29 -30.18
N ALA A 491 -0.72 -3.16 -29.56
CA ALA A 491 -0.41 -1.82 -30.01
C ALA A 491 1.05 -1.41 -29.73
N ILE A 492 1.76 -2.13 -28.88
CA ILE A 492 3.17 -1.87 -28.57
C ILE A 492 4.04 -2.36 -29.73
N LYS A 493 4.92 -1.50 -30.23
CA LYS A 493 5.91 -1.84 -31.27
C LYS A 493 6.93 -2.87 -30.79
N PRO A 494 7.63 -3.55 -31.68
CA PRO A 494 8.69 -4.53 -31.32
C PRO A 494 9.83 -3.92 -30.48
N ASP A 495 10.08 -2.64 -30.62
CA ASP A 495 11.10 -1.88 -29.90
C ASP A 495 10.66 -1.50 -28.45
N GLY A 496 9.44 -1.89 -28.03
CA GLY A 496 8.89 -1.56 -26.71
C GLY A 496 8.36 -0.15 -26.62
N THR A 497 8.09 0.53 -27.75
CA THR A 497 7.46 1.85 -27.77
C THR A 497 5.97 1.74 -28.11
N LEU A 498 5.17 2.65 -27.58
CA LEU A 498 3.75 2.81 -27.91
C LEU A 498 3.49 4.27 -28.24
N VAL A 499 2.92 4.53 -29.41
CA VAL A 499 2.46 5.86 -29.79
C VAL A 499 0.95 5.92 -29.66
N ILE A 500 0.46 6.90 -28.91
CA ILE A 500 -0.95 7.20 -28.76
C ILE A 500 -1.18 8.61 -29.32
N ARG A 501 -1.99 8.71 -30.36
CA ARG A 501 -2.43 10.00 -30.87
C ARG A 501 -3.75 10.38 -30.22
N ILE A 502 -3.83 11.59 -29.74
CA ILE A 502 -5.03 12.14 -29.09
C ILE A 502 -5.52 13.28 -29.95
N ALA A 503 -6.76 13.17 -30.41
CA ALA A 503 -7.37 14.17 -31.27
C ALA A 503 -8.59 14.82 -30.59
N ASN A 504 -8.62 16.12 -30.58
CA ASN A 504 -9.74 16.90 -30.09
C ASN A 504 -10.84 16.99 -31.17
N LEU A 505 -11.46 15.82 -31.38
CA LEU A 505 -12.46 15.58 -32.41
C LEU A 505 -13.70 14.87 -31.81
N ARG A 506 -14.84 15.10 -32.44
CA ARG A 506 -16.10 14.38 -32.18
C ARG A 506 -16.43 13.47 -33.37
N TYR A 507 -16.72 12.21 -33.12
CA TYR A 507 -17.20 11.32 -34.18
C TYR A 507 -18.70 11.44 -34.39
N MET A 508 -19.12 11.57 -35.69
CA MET A 508 -20.51 11.58 -36.10
C MET A 508 -20.86 10.25 -36.81
N SER A 509 -21.67 9.42 -36.19
CA SER A 509 -22.10 8.16 -36.75
C SER A 509 -22.98 8.29 -38.01
N LYS A 510 -23.58 9.48 -38.24
CA LYS A 510 -24.40 9.83 -39.40
C LYS A 510 -23.95 11.23 -39.91
N ALA A 511 -22.78 11.27 -40.53
CA ALA A 511 -22.35 12.48 -41.18
C ALA A 511 -23.20 12.73 -42.46
N PRO A 512 -23.65 13.95 -42.75
CA PRO A 512 -24.26 14.30 -44.01
C PRO A 512 -23.36 13.99 -45.22
N GLU A 513 -23.93 13.65 -46.34
CA GLU A 513 -23.15 13.39 -47.56
C GLU A 513 -22.24 14.58 -47.90
N GLY A 514 -20.93 14.31 -47.99
CA GLY A 514 -19.90 15.30 -48.25
C GLY A 514 -19.22 15.92 -47.01
N MET A 515 -19.67 15.61 -45.78
CA MET A 515 -18.95 16.02 -44.56
C MET A 515 -18.05 14.89 -44.04
N PRO A 516 -16.85 15.21 -43.51
CA PRO A 516 -16.03 14.23 -42.86
C PRO A 516 -16.73 13.71 -41.57
N PRO A 517 -16.54 12.43 -41.19
CA PRO A 517 -17.18 11.87 -40.01
C PRO A 517 -16.62 12.39 -38.69
N PHE A 518 -15.57 13.21 -38.75
CA PHE A 518 -14.92 13.84 -37.60
C PHE A 518 -15.07 15.38 -37.69
N ILE A 519 -15.58 15.97 -36.62
CA ILE A 519 -15.71 17.41 -36.45
C ILE A 519 -14.85 17.91 -35.30
N PRO A 520 -14.29 19.14 -35.39
CA PRO A 520 -13.56 19.74 -34.28
C PRO A 520 -14.35 19.75 -32.96
N GLY A 521 -13.66 19.62 -31.85
CA GLY A 521 -14.23 19.88 -30.53
C GLY A 521 -14.55 21.34 -30.31
N ASP A 522 -15.34 21.63 -29.29
CA ASP A 522 -15.85 23.00 -29.05
C ASP A 522 -14.84 23.90 -28.30
N SER A 523 -13.85 23.33 -27.60
CA SER A 523 -12.83 24.07 -26.86
C SER A 523 -11.48 23.32 -26.85
N SER A 524 -10.38 24.03 -26.57
CA SER A 524 -9.07 23.40 -26.37
C SER A 524 -9.09 22.50 -25.15
N ILE A 525 -8.40 21.35 -25.23
CA ILE A 525 -8.18 20.43 -24.13
C ILE A 525 -6.71 20.45 -23.75
N GLY A 526 -6.44 20.35 -22.44
CA GLY A 526 -5.09 20.31 -21.92
C GLY A 526 -5.02 19.43 -20.68
N PHE A 527 -3.81 19.11 -20.22
CA PHE A 527 -3.60 18.29 -19.03
C PHE A 527 -2.34 18.68 -18.25
N ASP A 528 -2.37 18.40 -16.94
CA ASP A 528 -1.23 18.58 -16.05
C ASP A 528 -0.09 17.60 -16.36
N PRO A 529 1.13 17.80 -15.82
CA PRO A 529 2.25 16.87 -15.96
C PRO A 529 1.91 15.41 -15.68
N ASP A 530 1.05 15.16 -14.70
CA ASP A 530 0.57 13.84 -14.30
C ASP A 530 -0.79 13.47 -14.90
N GLY A 531 -1.27 14.28 -15.82
CA GLY A 531 -2.61 14.14 -16.41
C GLY A 531 -2.72 13.07 -17.49
N LEU A 532 -1.61 12.55 -18.00
CA LEU A 532 -1.59 11.45 -18.98
C LEU A 532 -0.55 10.42 -18.56
N GLU A 533 -1.00 9.23 -18.20
CA GLU A 533 -0.14 8.16 -17.67
C GLU A 533 -0.57 6.79 -18.20
N LEU A 534 0.38 6.03 -18.71
CA LEU A 534 0.16 4.66 -19.13
C LEU A 534 0.56 3.69 -18.01
N LEU A 535 -0.39 2.91 -17.53
CA LEU A 535 -0.19 1.95 -16.44
C LEU A 535 -0.20 0.52 -17.00
N TYR A 536 0.76 -0.31 -16.59
CA TYR A 536 0.81 -1.72 -16.94
C TYR A 536 1.24 -2.58 -15.75
N LYS A 537 0.69 -3.77 -15.66
CA LYS A 537 1.00 -4.72 -14.59
C LYS A 537 2.46 -5.20 -14.71
N VAL A 538 3.20 -5.11 -13.60
CA VAL A 538 4.59 -5.59 -13.51
C VAL A 538 4.71 -6.71 -12.48
N ASP A 539 3.96 -6.60 -11.36
CA ASP A 539 4.10 -7.54 -10.24
C ASP A 539 2.74 -7.70 -9.53
N ASP A 540 2.68 -8.65 -8.61
CA ASP A 540 1.49 -8.87 -7.80
C ASP A 540 1.48 -7.98 -6.54
N PHE A 541 0.30 -7.85 -5.95
CA PHE A 541 0.08 -7.03 -4.74
C PHE A 541 0.93 -7.49 -3.55
N GLY A 542 1.14 -8.79 -3.34
CA GLY A 542 1.85 -9.34 -2.17
C GLY A 542 3.30 -8.85 -2.07
N PRO A 543 4.15 -9.08 -3.08
CA PRO A 543 5.51 -8.54 -3.11
C PRO A 543 5.57 -7.02 -3.00
N ASN A 544 4.61 -6.31 -3.61
CA ASN A 544 4.53 -4.87 -3.54
C ASN A 544 4.22 -4.38 -2.11
N LEU A 545 3.30 -5.03 -1.42
CA LEU A 545 3.00 -4.79 -0.02
C LEU A 545 4.23 -5.01 0.86
N LEU A 546 5.01 -6.08 0.62
CA LEU A 546 6.23 -6.34 1.37
C LEU A 546 7.26 -5.19 1.20
N ARG A 547 7.45 -4.68 -0.02
CA ARG A 547 8.31 -3.51 -0.28
C ARG A 547 7.83 -2.29 0.50
N ALA A 548 6.53 -2.01 0.50
CA ALA A 548 5.94 -0.91 1.26
C ALA A 548 6.17 -1.07 2.77
N GLN A 549 6.04 -2.27 3.32
CA GLN A 549 6.30 -2.52 4.74
C GLN A 549 7.79 -2.40 5.10
N ILE A 550 8.70 -2.79 4.20
CA ILE A 550 10.14 -2.55 4.40
C ILE A 550 10.43 -1.05 4.49
N VAL A 551 9.87 -0.23 3.60
CA VAL A 551 10.02 1.24 3.66
C VAL A 551 9.50 1.79 4.97
N ASN A 552 8.31 1.37 5.42
CA ASN A 552 7.74 1.78 6.70
C ASN A 552 8.65 1.37 7.88
N LEU A 553 9.19 0.15 7.87
CA LEU A 553 10.10 -0.33 8.91
C LEU A 553 11.41 0.48 8.94
N LEU A 554 11.97 0.84 7.78
CA LEU A 554 13.16 1.68 7.68
C LEU A 554 12.92 3.08 8.26
N LYS A 555 11.77 3.68 7.99
CA LYS A 555 11.36 4.96 8.60
C LYS A 555 11.23 4.86 10.12
N LEU A 556 10.60 3.82 10.62
CA LEU A 556 10.47 3.54 12.07
C LEU A 556 11.84 3.26 12.71
N SER A 557 12.74 2.60 12.00
CA SER A 557 14.12 2.35 12.42
C SER A 557 14.90 3.65 12.63
N PHE A 558 14.74 4.63 11.74
CA PHE A 558 15.31 5.96 11.90
C PHE A 558 14.73 6.70 13.11
N VAL A 559 13.40 6.70 13.28
CA VAL A 559 12.74 7.31 14.44
C VAL A 559 13.22 6.67 15.74
N ALA A 560 13.42 5.35 15.76
CA ALA A 560 13.98 4.63 16.90
C ALA A 560 15.41 5.08 17.22
N MET A 561 16.28 5.21 16.20
CA MET A 561 17.66 5.68 16.39
C MET A 561 17.69 7.12 16.89
N LEU A 562 16.86 7.99 16.31
CA LEU A 562 16.71 9.38 16.74
C LEU A 562 16.28 9.46 18.21
N ALA A 563 15.27 8.69 18.61
CA ALA A 563 14.78 8.64 19.97
C ALA A 563 15.83 8.12 20.95
N VAL A 564 16.51 7.03 20.63
CA VAL A 564 17.60 6.46 21.45
C VAL A 564 18.76 7.47 21.63
N THR A 565 19.13 8.13 20.54
CA THR A 565 20.22 9.13 20.56
C THR A 565 19.85 10.32 21.43
N LEU A 566 18.71 10.96 21.21
CA LEU A 566 18.30 12.15 21.96
C LEU A 566 18.06 11.84 23.44
N SER A 567 17.48 10.70 23.75
CA SER A 567 17.22 10.29 25.13
C SER A 567 18.49 9.91 25.91
N SER A 568 19.62 9.73 25.23
CA SER A 568 20.90 9.51 25.90
C SER A 568 21.41 10.75 26.65
N PHE A 569 20.93 11.95 26.30
CA PHE A 569 21.35 13.20 26.91
C PHE A 569 20.23 14.17 27.29
N LEU A 570 19.03 14.03 26.73
CA LEU A 570 17.85 14.81 27.09
C LEU A 570 17.00 14.09 28.15
N SER A 571 16.19 14.85 28.88
CA SER A 571 15.16 14.27 29.75
C SER A 571 14.02 13.65 28.91
N PHE A 572 13.30 12.68 29.48
CA PHE A 572 12.23 11.98 28.78
C PHE A 572 11.21 12.90 28.08
N PRO A 573 10.60 13.93 28.74
CA PRO A 573 9.62 14.77 28.05
C PRO A 573 10.21 15.57 26.89
N VAL A 574 11.43 16.10 27.08
CA VAL A 574 12.11 16.91 26.07
C VAL A 574 12.51 16.05 24.86
N ALA A 575 13.04 14.85 25.11
CA ALA A 575 13.38 13.92 24.05
C ALA A 575 12.13 13.53 23.24
N CYS A 576 11.02 13.19 23.89
CA CYS A 576 9.75 12.91 23.22
C CYS A 576 9.27 14.07 22.35
N LEU A 577 9.31 15.31 22.89
CA LEU A 577 8.89 16.49 22.14
C LEU A 577 9.74 16.70 20.87
N VAL A 578 11.06 16.65 21.01
CA VAL A 578 11.98 16.86 19.87
C VAL A 578 11.81 15.77 18.82
N VAL A 579 11.76 14.48 19.24
CA VAL A 579 11.57 13.36 18.30
C VAL A 579 10.24 13.49 17.59
N PHE A 580 9.17 13.81 18.31
CA PHE A 580 7.83 13.97 17.74
C PHE A 580 7.78 15.13 16.75
N THR A 581 8.42 16.27 17.07
CA THR A 581 8.49 17.43 16.18
C THR A 581 9.23 17.09 14.88
N ILE A 582 10.39 16.41 14.98
CA ILE A 582 11.14 15.98 13.78
C ILE A 582 10.34 14.97 12.96
N PHE A 583 9.70 14.01 13.62
CA PHE A 583 8.81 13.03 12.95
C PHE A 583 7.65 13.71 12.23
N ALA A 584 6.96 14.65 12.88
CA ALA A 584 5.84 15.38 12.30
C ALA A 584 6.32 16.27 11.13
N ALA A 585 7.41 17.01 11.30
CA ALA A 585 8.00 17.81 10.23
C ALA A 585 8.38 16.93 9.01
N GLY A 586 8.98 15.76 9.26
CA GLY A 586 9.33 14.81 8.20
C GLY A 586 8.14 14.23 7.47
N SER A 587 7.07 13.96 8.19
CA SER A 587 5.83 13.46 7.58
C SER A 587 5.11 14.52 6.75
N LEU A 588 5.24 15.79 7.13
CA LEU A 588 4.63 16.95 6.46
C LEU A 588 5.55 17.60 5.42
N ALA A 589 6.83 17.20 5.34
CA ALA A 589 7.82 17.82 4.46
C ALA A 589 7.37 18.05 3.01
N PRO A 590 6.71 17.10 2.33
CA PRO A 590 6.26 17.31 0.96
C PRO A 590 5.19 18.41 0.79
N TYR A 591 4.35 18.60 1.81
CA TYR A 591 3.36 19.69 1.82
C TYR A 591 4.02 21.04 2.17
N LEU A 592 5.04 21.01 3.05
CA LEU A 592 5.81 22.21 3.41
C LEU A 592 6.62 22.72 2.21
N ALA A 593 7.26 21.84 1.45
CA ALA A 593 8.02 22.22 0.26
C ALA A 593 7.15 22.98 -0.75
N THR A 594 5.97 22.46 -1.08
CA THR A 594 5.02 23.12 -1.99
C THR A 594 4.56 24.48 -1.45
N SER A 595 4.35 24.60 -0.14
CA SER A 595 3.92 25.84 0.50
C SER A 595 5.03 26.87 0.54
N ILE A 596 6.28 26.47 0.76
CA ILE A 596 7.44 27.36 0.80
C ILE A 596 7.71 27.96 -0.59
N ASP A 597 7.59 27.16 -1.66
CA ASP A 597 7.76 27.63 -3.04
C ASP A 597 6.70 28.65 -3.44
N GLN A 598 5.50 28.56 -2.89
CA GLN A 598 4.39 29.51 -3.13
C GLN A 598 4.46 30.75 -2.23
N TYR A 599 5.17 30.68 -1.11
CA TYR A 599 5.23 31.78 -0.14
C TYR A 599 6.25 32.83 -0.56
N ARG A 600 5.76 33.95 -1.08
CA ARG A 600 6.54 35.15 -1.42
C ARG A 600 6.08 36.30 -0.54
N ILE A 601 6.92 36.74 0.40
CA ILE A 601 6.66 37.99 1.14
C ILE A 601 7.03 39.15 0.22
N ARG A 602 6.06 39.92 -0.21
CA ARG A 602 6.25 41.21 -0.87
C ARG A 602 6.44 42.29 0.18
N THR A 603 7.64 42.46 0.71
CA THR A 603 7.88 43.55 1.68
C THR A 603 9.23 44.22 1.40
N ASP A 604 9.23 45.53 1.35
CA ASP A 604 10.41 46.36 1.02
C ASP A 604 11.29 46.69 2.20
N SER A 605 10.96 46.28 3.44
CA SER A 605 11.78 46.60 4.62
C SER A 605 12.98 45.66 4.78
N GLY A 606 14.20 46.21 4.93
CA GLY A 606 15.44 45.44 5.06
C GLY A 606 15.46 44.45 6.23
N PHE A 607 14.79 44.78 7.35
CA PHE A 607 14.67 43.88 8.52
C PHE A 607 13.84 42.65 8.21
N LEU A 608 12.72 42.83 7.52
CA LEU A 608 11.85 41.70 7.13
C LEU A 608 12.49 40.80 6.07
N LYS A 609 13.31 41.35 5.16
CA LYS A 609 14.15 40.57 4.24
C LYS A 609 15.19 39.72 4.98
N ALA A 610 15.81 40.26 6.03
CA ALA A 610 16.74 39.45 6.84
C ALA A 610 16.02 38.34 7.61
N VAL A 611 14.86 38.62 8.17
CA VAL A 611 14.02 37.60 8.84
C VAL A 611 13.54 36.55 7.81
N GLU A 612 13.10 36.96 6.62
CA GLU A 612 12.74 36.05 5.52
C GLU A 612 13.90 35.13 5.11
N SER A 613 15.11 35.72 4.94
CA SER A 613 16.32 34.96 4.60
C SER A 613 16.66 33.91 5.64
N VAL A 614 16.54 34.26 6.93
CA VAL A 614 16.75 33.31 8.04
C VAL A 614 15.68 32.23 8.06
N ILE A 615 14.40 32.59 7.93
CA ILE A 615 13.30 31.63 7.87
C ILE A 615 13.45 30.70 6.67
N ARG A 616 13.78 31.24 5.50
CA ARG A 616 14.02 30.46 4.29
C ARG A 616 15.25 29.55 4.43
N GLY A 617 16.34 30.02 5.04
CA GLY A 617 17.53 29.22 5.33
C GLY A 617 17.26 28.06 6.30
N ILE A 618 16.48 28.32 7.36
CA ILE A 618 16.02 27.27 8.28
C ILE A 618 15.08 26.31 7.58
N ALA A 619 14.13 26.81 6.81
CA ALA A 619 13.15 26.01 6.10
C ALA A 619 13.81 25.13 5.04
N SER A 620 14.73 25.66 4.22
CA SER A 620 15.47 24.89 3.21
C SER A 620 16.44 23.88 3.83
N GLY A 621 17.11 24.25 4.94
CA GLY A 621 17.96 23.31 5.70
C GLY A 621 17.14 22.17 6.32
N THR A 622 15.97 22.49 6.86
CA THR A 622 15.02 21.48 7.39
C THR A 622 14.48 20.62 6.26
N GLU A 623 14.06 21.22 5.15
CA GLU A 623 13.59 20.52 3.97
C GLU A 623 14.62 19.53 3.45
N PHE A 624 15.87 19.97 3.23
CA PHE A 624 16.97 19.08 2.79
C PHE A 624 17.18 17.90 3.74
N SER A 625 17.16 18.17 5.05
CA SER A 625 17.38 17.12 6.06
C SER A 625 16.24 16.11 6.15
N VAL A 626 15.00 16.57 5.91
CA VAL A 626 13.79 15.77 6.14
C VAL A 626 13.15 15.29 4.83
N ARG A 627 13.57 15.86 3.70
CA ARG A 627 13.06 15.55 2.37
C ARG A 627 13.13 14.06 2.05
N ALA A 628 14.28 13.42 2.31
CA ALA A 628 14.46 11.99 2.10
C ALA A 628 13.45 11.14 2.89
N PHE A 629 13.08 11.57 4.11
CA PHE A 629 12.07 10.90 4.93
C PHE A 629 10.64 11.12 4.39
N GLY A 630 10.35 12.32 3.89
CA GLY A 630 9.05 12.68 3.31
C GLY A 630 8.81 12.05 1.95
N GLU A 631 9.84 11.97 1.09
CA GLU A 631 9.78 11.34 -0.25
C GLU A 631 9.61 9.81 -0.17
N ALA A 632 10.05 9.17 0.92
CA ALA A 632 9.88 7.73 1.13
C ALA A 632 8.41 7.39 1.43
N ARG A 633 7.52 7.60 0.45
CA ARG A 633 6.09 7.27 0.52
C ARG A 633 5.84 5.95 -0.16
N ALA A 634 5.35 4.97 0.60
CA ALA A 634 5.02 3.65 0.06
C ALA A 634 3.53 3.33 0.14
N SER A 635 2.79 3.93 1.09
CA SER A 635 1.36 3.65 1.30
C SER A 635 0.50 4.20 0.15
N GLY A 636 0.72 5.44 -0.30
CA GLY A 636 -0.06 6.05 -1.38
C GLY A 636 0.02 5.25 -2.69
N PRO A 637 1.22 5.05 -3.27
CA PRO A 637 1.39 4.23 -4.46
C PRO A 637 0.78 2.83 -4.34
N LEU A 638 0.97 2.15 -3.19
CA LEU A 638 0.41 0.82 -2.97
C LEU A 638 -1.13 0.81 -3.02
N VAL A 639 -1.79 1.80 -2.41
CA VAL A 639 -3.27 1.91 -2.39
C VAL A 639 -3.82 2.20 -3.79
N GLU A 640 -3.08 2.91 -4.62
CA GLU A 640 -3.42 3.18 -6.02
C GLU A 640 -3.08 2.00 -6.96
N GLY A 641 -2.58 0.89 -6.42
CA GLY A 641 -2.12 -0.26 -7.22
C GLY A 641 -0.86 0.03 -8.03
N ARG A 642 -0.06 1.02 -7.62
CA ARG A 642 1.21 1.35 -8.25
C ARG A 642 2.36 0.57 -7.63
N LEU A 643 3.37 0.34 -8.44
CA LEU A 643 4.58 -0.36 -8.02
C LEU A 643 5.42 0.52 -7.07
N VAL A 644 5.71 -0.01 -5.89
CA VAL A 644 6.80 0.50 -5.05
C VAL A 644 8.10 -0.08 -5.61
N SER A 645 8.85 0.73 -6.34
CA SER A 645 10.07 0.25 -6.99
C SER A 645 11.15 -0.16 -5.98
N TRP A 646 12.00 -1.11 -6.34
CA TRP A 646 13.18 -1.46 -5.55
C TRP A 646 14.15 -0.29 -5.39
N GLU A 647 14.17 0.64 -6.33
CA GLU A 647 14.94 1.87 -6.24
C GLU A 647 14.56 2.69 -5.01
N VAL A 648 13.24 2.89 -4.77
CA VAL A 648 12.74 3.58 -3.57
C VAL A 648 13.17 2.84 -2.30
N VAL A 649 13.08 1.51 -2.29
CA VAL A 649 13.49 0.70 -1.12
C VAL A 649 14.99 0.85 -0.85
N VAL A 650 15.84 0.69 -1.88
CA VAL A 650 17.30 0.77 -1.76
C VAL A 650 17.73 2.20 -1.38
N ARG A 651 17.16 3.22 -2.02
CA ARG A 651 17.42 4.63 -1.69
C ARG A 651 17.04 4.94 -0.23
N THR A 652 15.87 4.47 0.21
CA THR A 652 15.43 4.64 1.61
C THR A 652 16.36 3.91 2.57
N PHE A 653 16.77 2.69 2.25
CA PHE A 653 17.73 1.93 3.05
C PHE A 653 19.08 2.64 3.15
N ALA A 654 19.63 3.11 2.03
CA ALA A 654 20.93 3.79 2.01
C ALA A 654 20.88 5.12 2.77
N LEU A 655 19.89 5.96 2.49
CA LEU A 655 19.81 7.31 3.08
C LEU A 655 19.29 7.29 4.52
N ILE A 656 18.15 6.65 4.76
CA ILE A 656 17.48 6.68 6.07
C ILE A 656 18.03 5.57 6.97
N GLY A 657 18.13 4.35 6.44
CA GLY A 657 18.56 3.18 7.20
C GLY A 657 20.04 3.23 7.59
N ILE A 658 20.95 3.63 6.67
CA ILE A 658 22.39 3.62 6.91
C ILE A 658 22.91 5.03 7.19
N ALA A 659 22.78 5.98 6.27
CA ALA A 659 23.45 7.26 6.38
C ALA A 659 22.96 8.07 7.59
N TRP A 660 21.69 8.40 7.67
CA TRP A 660 21.12 9.19 8.76
C TRP A 660 21.14 8.45 10.10
N SER A 661 20.77 7.15 10.13
CA SER A 661 20.83 6.36 11.36
C SER A 661 22.27 6.15 11.82
N GLY A 662 23.23 6.02 10.90
CA GLY A 662 24.65 5.94 11.20
C GLY A 662 25.22 7.23 11.81
N VAL A 663 24.88 8.39 11.22
CA VAL A 663 25.24 9.71 11.79
C VAL A 663 24.68 9.85 13.21
N LEU A 664 23.41 9.51 13.43
CA LEU A 664 22.79 9.57 14.76
C LEU A 664 23.49 8.62 15.75
N LEU A 665 23.87 7.43 15.34
CA LEU A 665 24.62 6.48 16.16
C LEU A 665 25.99 7.04 16.56
N VAL A 666 26.70 7.66 15.62
CA VAL A 666 28.00 8.30 15.89
C VAL A 666 27.86 9.46 16.86
N VAL A 667 26.90 10.36 16.61
CA VAL A 667 26.60 11.51 17.49
C VAL A 667 26.19 11.02 18.87
N GLY A 668 25.24 10.07 18.95
CA GLY A 668 24.79 9.48 20.20
C GLY A 668 25.92 8.82 20.98
N SER A 669 26.77 8.08 20.29
CA SER A 669 27.95 7.43 20.89
C SER A 669 28.95 8.45 21.43
N PHE A 670 29.21 9.52 20.68
CA PHE A 670 30.12 10.59 21.09
C PHE A 670 29.60 11.34 22.31
N VAL A 671 28.35 11.76 22.30
CA VAL A 671 27.72 12.46 23.41
C VAL A 671 27.64 11.56 24.65
N PHE A 672 27.25 10.31 24.46
CA PHE A 672 27.14 9.34 25.56
C PHE A 672 28.51 8.98 26.16
N ARG A 673 29.63 9.04 25.39
CA ARG A 673 30.99 8.87 25.91
C ARG A 673 31.40 9.99 26.82
N ARG A 674 31.00 11.24 26.57
CA ARG A 674 31.32 12.41 27.34
C ARG A 674 30.47 12.56 28.61
N LYS A 675 29.34 11.87 28.69
CA LYS A 675 28.46 11.91 29.85
C LYS A 675 29.08 11.06 30.97
N GLU A 676 29.46 11.71 32.07
CA GLU A 676 29.83 11.02 33.29
C GLU A 676 28.58 10.38 33.89
N LEU A 677 28.53 9.06 33.89
CA LEU A 677 27.41 8.28 34.44
C LEU A 677 27.51 8.12 35.97
N ALA A 678 28.69 8.44 36.56
CA ALA A 678 28.95 8.46 37.97
C ALA A 678 29.22 9.88 38.44
N ILE A 679 28.23 10.51 39.02
CA ILE A 679 28.50 11.59 39.96
C ILE A 679 28.74 10.90 41.29
N TYR A 680 29.99 10.89 41.72
CA TYR A 680 30.35 10.48 43.06
C TYR A 680 29.79 11.52 44.02
N SER A 681 28.61 11.29 44.57
CA SER A 681 28.09 12.05 45.68
C SER A 681 28.80 11.57 46.96
N GLY A 682 30.10 11.81 47.01
CA GLY A 682 30.85 11.73 48.24
C GLY A 682 30.62 12.99 49.10
N GLN A 683 29.43 13.13 49.63
CA GLN A 683 29.10 13.97 50.78
C GLN A 683 27.87 13.36 51.44
N GLY A 684 28.13 12.30 52.23
CA GLY A 684 27.32 12.02 53.36
C GLY A 684 27.86 12.87 54.51
N GLY A 685 27.10 13.78 54.98
CA GLY A 685 27.20 14.42 56.24
C GLY A 685 25.81 14.52 56.80
#